data_50b60867c7e9319aa22315adfbf6718c
#
_entry.id   50b60867c7e9319aa22315adfbf6718c
#
_cell.length_a   1.000
_cell.length_b   1.000
_cell.length_c   1.000
_cell.angle_alpha   90.00
_cell.angle_beta   90.00
_cell.angle_gamma   90.00
#
_symmetry.space_group_name_H-M   'P 1'
#
loop_
_entity.id
_entity.type
_entity.pdbx_description
1 polymer ?
#
loop_
_entity_poly.entity_id
_entity_poly.type
_entity_poly.pdbx_seq_one_letter_code
_entity_poly.pdbx_strand_id
1 'polypeptide(L)'
;MKARRTNQFLKAAAVLIFVTALVSPAHAYAGPGAGFAVLSSFWTLFIAFLYSLYAFLTWPFRHLFRVLRHRNAYGKAQIKRAVILGFDGMDPELADRFINHGTLPNLAKLRRDGTFRKLRTTYPPISPVAWSTFMTGVNPGKHNIYDFLARDVNTYLPFLSSAEIRGPKRTLKLGKYTLPLGKPRIKGMRHGTPFWHWLGKAGIFCSVIRVPVTFPPEKFEGVLLSGMCVPDLKGSQGTFCFCTTRGDQSKFREGGVRVPIERNGTAYHSYIPGPDDPLGRPSELRVHFEIRPDSTKQQAHIIVDSEKFSLNVGEYSPWIPVKFKAGLGLSAHGICRFYLKEISPEVEVYVTPVNIDPAKPDLPISHPVTYSVYLSKLFGPYATLGLAEDTWALNEQVLDDDAFLAQCYANHNDRERMLFDALEKTQQGLCACVFDTTDRVQHMFWRYLEDDHPAARNVPKDQRPRVIEDLYSRMDALIGRVMNQIDDHTLLLVVSDHGFKSFARCVNVNAWLHQNGYLALKANRTESGDWFEDVDWSRTRAYTMGLNGVYLNLKGREREGIVFPEESRAVKEELRSKLDGLTDSATGRTAITGVFDCDATYTGPYADNAPDLIIGYGNGYRASWDSVLGKVTTQIFEDNVKAWSGDHCVDPRLVPGVLFSNHKIGEEKPAIVDVAPTILKLFGLAIPSYIDGKPWTLAI
;
A
#
# COMPACT_ATOMS: atom_id res chain seq x y z
N MET A 1 22.93 37.90 7.23
CA MET A 1 22.71 36.83 8.22
C MET A 1 22.07 37.31 9.54
N LYS A 2 22.28 38.52 10.05
CA LYS A 2 21.65 39.03 11.30
C LYS A 2 20.14 39.21 11.19
N ALA A 3 19.61 39.74 10.09
CA ALA A 3 18.17 40.05 9.94
C ALA A 3 17.24 38.80 9.88
N ARG A 4 17.73 37.63 9.44
CA ARG A 4 16.94 36.39 9.45
C ARG A 4 16.79 35.76 10.85
N ARG A 5 17.76 35.97 11.74
CA ARG A 5 17.69 35.47 13.12
C ARG A 5 16.69 36.24 13.98
N THR A 6 16.59 37.57 13.78
CA THR A 6 15.63 38.44 14.50
C THR A 6 14.18 38.10 14.14
N ASN A 7 13.92 37.71 12.87
CA ASN A 7 12.56 37.37 12.42
C ASN A 7 12.07 36.00 12.94
N GLN A 8 12.96 35.05 13.19
CA GLN A 8 12.60 33.78 13.83
C GLN A 8 12.32 33.95 15.32
N PHE A 9 13.07 34.81 16.00
CA PHE A 9 12.85 35.13 17.41
C PHE A 9 11.51 35.85 17.64
N LEU A 10 11.17 36.80 16.75
CA LEU A 10 9.87 37.50 16.77
C LEU A 10 8.70 36.55 16.49
N LYS A 11 8.86 35.58 15.59
CA LYS A 11 7.83 34.59 15.32
C LYS A 11 7.62 33.63 16.50
N ALA A 12 8.68 33.19 17.18
CA ALA A 12 8.59 32.36 18.37
C ALA A 12 7.96 33.12 19.55
N ALA A 13 8.30 34.40 19.72
CA ALA A 13 7.70 35.27 20.74
C ALA A 13 6.21 35.55 20.43
N ALA A 14 5.85 35.77 19.16
CA ALA A 14 4.46 35.96 18.75
C ALA A 14 3.59 34.69 18.97
N VAL A 15 4.13 33.50 18.72
CA VAL A 15 3.43 32.24 19.04
C VAL A 15 3.25 32.06 20.54
N LEU A 16 4.23 32.43 21.36
CA LEU A 16 4.12 32.36 22.81
C LEU A 16 3.06 33.33 23.36
N ILE A 17 3.03 34.58 22.83
CA ILE A 17 2.03 35.60 23.18
C ILE A 17 0.63 35.17 22.69
N PHE A 18 0.52 34.55 21.53
CA PHE A 18 -0.76 34.05 21.01
C PHE A 18 -1.33 32.88 21.84
N VAL A 19 -0.47 31.98 22.33
CA VAL A 19 -0.88 30.89 23.24
C VAL A 19 -1.33 31.40 24.60
N THR A 20 -0.69 32.46 25.12
CA THR A 20 -1.09 33.08 26.40
C THR A 20 -2.33 33.97 26.28
N ALA A 21 -2.63 34.55 25.09
CA ALA A 21 -3.82 35.39 24.84
C ALA A 21 -5.12 34.56 24.65
N LEU A 22 -5.04 33.25 24.44
CA LEU A 22 -6.21 32.37 24.26
C LEU A 22 -6.83 31.89 25.60
N VAL A 23 -6.30 32.29 26.74
CA VAL A 23 -6.90 31.97 28.05
C VAL A 23 -7.82 33.12 28.45
N SER A 24 -9.02 33.19 27.85
CA SER A 24 -10.10 34.01 28.39
C SER A 24 -10.64 33.42 29.67
N PRO A 25 -10.79 34.15 30.76
CA PRO A 25 -11.42 33.63 31.96
C PRO A 25 -12.92 33.45 31.71
N ALA A 26 -13.33 32.19 31.48
CA ALA A 26 -14.74 31.84 31.53
C ALA A 26 -15.19 31.82 33.01
N HIS A 27 -16.02 32.72 33.39
CA HIS A 27 -16.75 32.67 34.66
C HIS A 27 -17.75 31.50 34.60
N ALA A 28 -17.32 30.35 35.08
CA ALA A 28 -18.17 29.18 35.28
C ALA A 28 -18.36 28.93 36.78
N TYR A 29 -19.59 28.73 37.13
CA TYR A 29 -20.05 28.35 38.49
C TYR A 29 -19.32 27.11 38.98
N ALA A 30 -18.56 27.23 40.05
CA ALA A 30 -17.70 26.18 40.58
C ALA A 30 -18.46 25.29 41.57
N GLY A 31 -18.91 24.12 41.16
CA GLY A 31 -19.31 23.02 42.05
C GLY A 31 -18.09 22.24 42.58
N PRO A 32 -18.22 21.40 43.61
CA PRO A 32 -17.11 20.72 44.30
C PRO A 32 -16.23 19.82 43.40
N GLY A 33 -16.65 19.49 42.18
CA GLY A 33 -15.86 18.74 41.21
C GLY A 33 -14.94 19.59 40.30
N ALA A 34 -15.12 20.92 40.28
CA ALA A 34 -14.37 21.81 39.41
C ALA A 34 -12.91 22.00 39.89
N GLY A 35 -12.64 21.84 41.18
CA GLY A 35 -11.30 21.93 41.76
C GLY A 35 -10.34 20.85 41.21
N PHE A 36 -10.81 19.63 41.02
CA PHE A 36 -10.00 18.54 40.45
C PHE A 36 -9.72 18.72 38.95
N ALA A 37 -10.66 19.27 38.17
CA ALA A 37 -10.46 19.58 36.77
C ALA A 37 -9.45 20.72 36.56
N VAL A 38 -9.49 21.75 37.37
CA VAL A 38 -8.53 22.88 37.36
C VAL A 38 -7.14 22.39 37.77
N LEU A 39 -7.03 21.57 38.81
CA LEU A 39 -5.74 20.98 39.23
C LEU A 39 -5.13 20.06 38.18
N SER A 40 -5.92 19.22 37.51
CA SER A 40 -5.43 18.35 36.44
C SER A 40 -4.99 19.16 35.21
N SER A 41 -5.72 20.20 34.86
CA SER A 41 -5.34 21.13 33.76
C SER A 41 -4.08 21.92 34.10
N PHE A 42 -3.93 22.38 35.34
CA PHE A 42 -2.72 23.05 35.82
C PHE A 42 -1.49 22.12 35.71
N TRP A 43 -1.59 20.88 36.21
CA TRP A 43 -0.48 19.93 36.14
C TRP A 43 -0.12 19.57 34.66
N THR A 44 -1.10 19.43 33.83
CA THR A 44 -0.87 19.18 32.37
C THR A 44 -0.15 20.36 31.72
N LEU A 45 -0.60 21.60 31.98
CA LEU A 45 0.03 22.81 31.48
C LEU A 45 1.43 23.01 32.10
N PHE A 46 1.61 22.73 33.39
CA PHE A 46 2.89 22.82 34.07
C PHE A 46 3.90 21.81 33.53
N ILE A 47 3.50 20.55 33.30
CA ILE A 47 4.32 19.53 32.67
C ILE A 47 4.66 19.91 31.23
N ALA A 48 3.69 20.43 30.46
CA ALA A 48 3.92 20.93 29.10
C ALA A 48 4.89 22.12 29.08
N PHE A 49 4.78 23.04 30.05
CA PHE A 49 5.71 24.14 30.26
C PHE A 49 7.12 23.67 30.59
N LEU A 50 7.26 22.73 31.53
CA LEU A 50 8.57 22.13 31.86
C LEU A 50 9.20 21.42 30.67
N TYR A 51 8.40 20.69 29.90
CA TYR A 51 8.87 20.04 28.65
C TYR A 51 9.31 21.07 27.62
N SER A 52 8.55 22.15 27.44
CA SER A 52 8.89 23.22 26.53
C SER A 52 10.16 23.96 26.96
N LEU A 53 10.30 24.24 28.27
CA LEU A 53 11.47 24.84 28.87
C LEU A 53 12.71 23.93 28.71
N TYR A 54 12.58 22.63 28.98
CA TYR A 54 13.63 21.63 28.76
C TYR A 54 14.02 21.56 27.26
N ALA A 55 13.04 21.53 26.38
CA ALA A 55 13.28 21.53 24.94
C ALA A 55 14.01 22.80 24.47
N PHE A 56 13.62 23.96 25.01
CA PHE A 56 14.24 25.25 24.73
C PHE A 56 15.69 25.33 25.25
N LEU A 57 15.93 24.93 26.50
CA LEU A 57 17.27 24.93 27.12
C LEU A 57 18.22 23.94 26.45
N THR A 58 17.72 22.78 26.01
CA THR A 58 18.55 21.77 25.34
C THR A 58 18.70 22.00 23.82
N TRP A 59 17.87 22.88 23.24
CA TRP A 59 17.86 23.16 21.80
C TRP A 59 19.23 23.60 21.23
N PRO A 60 20.00 24.55 21.83
CA PRO A 60 21.29 24.96 21.29
C PRO A 60 22.31 23.81 21.32
N PHE A 61 22.31 22.98 22.37
CA PHE A 61 23.20 21.81 22.46
C PHE A 61 22.81 20.74 21.45
N ARG A 62 21.53 20.46 21.33
CA ARG A 62 21.01 19.54 20.32
C ARG A 62 21.30 20.05 18.89
N HIS A 63 21.18 21.36 18.66
CA HIS A 63 21.49 21.96 17.37
C HIS A 63 22.99 21.87 17.07
N LEU A 64 23.86 22.23 18.02
CA LEU A 64 25.30 22.13 17.89
C LEU A 64 25.73 20.67 17.64
N PHE A 65 25.21 19.74 18.41
CA PHE A 65 25.49 18.31 18.23
C PHE A 65 25.03 17.79 16.86
N ARG A 66 23.85 18.23 16.37
CA ARG A 66 23.41 17.91 15.01
C ARG A 66 24.35 18.48 13.95
N VAL A 67 24.75 19.74 14.09
CA VAL A 67 25.66 20.38 13.12
C VAL A 67 27.02 19.68 13.07
N LEU A 68 27.56 19.32 14.25
CA LEU A 68 28.83 18.57 14.32
C LEU A 68 28.71 17.16 13.72
N ARG A 69 27.62 16.48 14.04
CA ARG A 69 27.33 15.14 13.50
C ARG A 69 27.10 15.19 11.99
N HIS A 70 26.38 16.19 11.49
CA HIS A 70 26.13 16.40 10.07
C HIS A 70 27.43 16.70 9.29
N ARG A 71 28.36 17.44 9.89
CA ARG A 71 29.68 17.72 9.27
C ARG A 71 30.51 16.45 9.06
N ASN A 72 30.42 15.49 9.98
CA ASN A 72 31.15 14.23 9.91
C ASN A 72 30.42 13.15 9.08
N ALA A 73 29.10 13.31 8.86
CA ALA A 73 28.28 12.31 8.18
C ALA A 73 28.71 12.03 6.75
N TYR A 74 29.23 13.04 6.05
CA TYR A 74 29.63 12.97 4.64
C TYR A 74 31.14 12.82 4.42
N GLY A 75 31.94 12.62 5.49
CA GLY A 75 33.41 12.58 5.38
C GLY A 75 33.97 11.45 4.51
N LYS A 76 33.24 10.34 4.37
CA LYS A 76 33.57 9.19 3.53
C LYS A 76 32.56 9.00 2.38
N ALA A 77 31.62 9.90 2.21
CA ALA A 77 30.58 9.77 1.22
C ALA A 77 31.11 10.09 -0.19
N GLN A 78 30.78 9.26 -1.15
CA GLN A 78 31.03 9.48 -2.58
C GLN A 78 30.00 10.42 -3.18
N ILE A 79 28.77 10.44 -2.62
CA ILE A 79 27.68 11.32 -3.00
C ILE A 79 27.17 12.08 -1.77
N LYS A 80 26.61 13.27 -2.00
CA LYS A 80 25.97 14.06 -0.94
C LYS A 80 24.45 13.99 -0.98
N ARG A 81 23.90 13.60 -2.14
CA ARG A 81 22.46 13.51 -2.36
C ARG A 81 22.13 12.30 -3.23
N ALA A 82 21.07 11.60 -2.87
CA ALA A 82 20.45 10.57 -3.71
C ALA A 82 18.96 10.82 -3.84
N VAL A 83 18.42 10.68 -5.04
CA VAL A 83 17.00 10.71 -5.35
C VAL A 83 16.61 9.36 -5.92
N ILE A 84 15.63 8.70 -5.31
CA ILE A 84 15.11 7.41 -5.76
C ILE A 84 13.64 7.61 -6.13
N LEU A 85 13.32 7.44 -7.41
CA LEU A 85 11.95 7.37 -7.91
C LEU A 85 11.58 5.91 -8.12
N GLY A 86 10.67 5.41 -7.31
CA GLY A 86 10.09 4.09 -7.48
C GLY A 86 8.82 4.20 -8.33
N PHE A 87 8.74 3.48 -9.44
CA PHE A 87 7.52 3.30 -10.23
C PHE A 87 7.11 1.85 -10.12
N ASP A 88 6.18 1.57 -9.19
CA ASP A 88 5.72 0.21 -8.90
C ASP A 88 5.25 -0.48 -10.19
N GLY A 89 5.78 -1.65 -10.49
CA GLY A 89 5.39 -2.42 -11.65
C GLY A 89 5.80 -1.87 -13.03
N MET A 90 6.65 -0.84 -13.14
CA MET A 90 7.08 -0.34 -14.46
C MET A 90 7.81 -1.45 -15.22
N ASP A 91 7.25 -1.85 -16.37
CA ASP A 91 7.78 -2.95 -17.16
C ASP A 91 8.91 -2.51 -18.09
N PRO A 92 10.07 -3.20 -18.10
CA PRO A 92 11.21 -2.82 -18.92
C PRO A 92 11.00 -3.04 -20.42
N GLU A 93 10.14 -3.96 -20.83
CA GLU A 93 9.86 -4.21 -22.27
C GLU A 93 8.94 -3.13 -22.84
N LEU A 94 7.94 -2.68 -22.03
CA LEU A 94 7.13 -1.52 -22.39
C LEU A 94 7.96 -0.23 -22.40
N ALA A 95 8.82 -0.02 -21.39
CA ALA A 95 9.72 1.13 -21.34
C ALA A 95 10.64 1.17 -22.56
N ASP A 96 11.28 0.06 -22.92
CA ASP A 96 12.15 -0.03 -24.09
C ASP A 96 11.38 0.23 -25.39
N ARG A 97 10.20 -0.38 -25.56
CA ARG A 97 9.31 -0.15 -26.69
C ARG A 97 8.96 1.33 -26.87
N PHE A 98 8.51 1.98 -25.81
CA PHE A 98 8.09 3.38 -25.85
C PHE A 98 9.27 4.36 -26.02
N ILE A 99 10.45 4.04 -25.44
CA ILE A 99 11.69 4.77 -25.72
C ILE A 99 12.04 4.70 -27.20
N ASN A 100 11.96 3.52 -27.81
CA ASN A 100 12.29 3.32 -29.23
C ASN A 100 11.25 3.97 -30.17
N HIS A 101 10.00 4.14 -29.71
CA HIS A 101 8.97 4.92 -30.42
C HIS A 101 9.16 6.44 -30.25
N GLY A 102 10.05 6.90 -29.36
CA GLY A 102 10.31 8.31 -29.12
C GLY A 102 9.35 9.01 -28.17
N THR A 103 8.45 8.27 -27.51
CA THR A 103 7.47 8.83 -26.55
C THR A 103 8.02 9.11 -25.17
N LEU A 104 9.23 8.58 -24.83
CA LEU A 104 9.87 8.72 -23.52
C LEU A 104 11.27 9.38 -23.65
N PRO A 105 11.37 10.68 -23.98
CA PRO A 105 12.64 11.35 -24.25
C PRO A 105 13.59 11.44 -23.04
N ASN A 106 13.08 11.56 -21.81
CA ASN A 106 13.88 11.69 -20.61
C ASN A 106 14.49 10.34 -20.19
N LEU A 107 13.71 9.25 -20.26
CA LEU A 107 14.23 7.89 -20.08
C LEU A 107 15.21 7.51 -21.20
N ALA A 108 14.97 7.93 -22.43
CA ALA A 108 15.93 7.78 -23.54
C ALA A 108 17.25 8.49 -23.23
N LYS A 109 17.20 9.70 -22.63
CA LYS A 109 18.40 10.43 -22.18
C LYS A 109 19.13 9.65 -21.08
N LEU A 110 18.43 9.18 -20.04
CA LEU A 110 19.03 8.37 -18.97
C LEU A 110 19.65 7.08 -19.51
N ARG A 111 19.04 6.41 -20.48
CA ARG A 111 19.60 5.22 -21.16
C ARG A 111 20.89 5.53 -21.90
N ARG A 112 20.95 6.63 -22.62
CA ARG A 112 22.11 7.03 -23.42
C ARG A 112 23.28 7.51 -22.54
N ASP A 113 23.02 8.45 -21.65
CA ASP A 113 24.03 9.17 -20.89
C ASP A 113 24.41 8.43 -19.60
N GLY A 114 23.50 7.72 -19.00
CA GLY A 114 23.62 6.93 -17.78
C GLY A 114 23.45 5.43 -18.01
N THR A 115 22.54 4.81 -17.25
CA THR A 115 22.30 3.36 -17.27
C THR A 115 20.83 3.05 -17.50
N PHE A 116 20.56 2.01 -18.28
CA PHE A 116 19.31 1.26 -18.30
C PHE A 116 19.61 -0.23 -18.19
N ARG A 117 18.99 -0.93 -17.23
CA ARG A 117 19.10 -2.37 -17.01
C ARG A 117 17.76 -2.94 -16.56
N LYS A 118 17.54 -4.24 -16.86
CA LYS A 118 16.51 -5.04 -16.18
C LYS A 118 16.96 -5.30 -14.75
N LEU A 119 16.11 -4.98 -13.75
CA LEU A 119 16.39 -5.18 -12.33
C LEU A 119 15.75 -6.49 -11.88
N ARG A 120 16.54 -7.47 -11.45
CA ARG A 120 16.01 -8.74 -10.95
C ARG A 120 15.14 -8.49 -9.72
N THR A 121 13.92 -9.04 -9.76
CA THR A 121 12.96 -8.98 -8.67
C THR A 121 13.13 -10.12 -7.66
N THR A 122 12.19 -10.22 -6.73
CA THR A 122 12.13 -11.27 -5.70
C THR A 122 11.38 -12.52 -6.19
N TYR A 123 11.47 -13.55 -5.39
CA TYR A 123 10.64 -14.75 -5.46
C TYR A 123 9.73 -14.76 -4.23
N PRO A 124 8.39 -14.60 -4.38
CA PRO A 124 7.67 -14.22 -5.59
C PRO A 124 7.85 -12.73 -5.94
N PRO A 125 7.47 -12.29 -7.17
CA PRO A 125 7.60 -10.91 -7.62
C PRO A 125 6.38 -10.08 -7.19
N ILE A 126 6.15 -9.98 -5.89
CA ILE A 126 5.00 -9.30 -5.29
C ILE A 126 5.49 -8.03 -4.60
N SER A 127 4.81 -6.89 -4.82
CA SER A 127 5.25 -5.58 -4.32
C SER A 127 5.61 -5.56 -2.82
N PRO A 128 4.84 -6.12 -1.86
CA PRO A 128 5.26 -6.18 -0.46
C PRO A 128 6.59 -6.91 -0.25
N VAL A 129 6.85 -7.97 -1.01
CA VAL A 129 8.07 -8.77 -0.91
C VAL A 129 9.26 -7.99 -1.48
N ALA A 130 9.09 -7.47 -2.70
CA ALA A 130 10.13 -6.77 -3.43
C ALA A 130 10.53 -5.44 -2.76
N TRP A 131 9.56 -4.61 -2.33
CA TRP A 131 9.87 -3.38 -1.59
C TRP A 131 10.43 -3.64 -0.20
N SER A 132 10.06 -4.74 0.47
CA SER A 132 10.71 -5.14 1.72
C SER A 132 12.17 -5.51 1.50
N THR A 133 12.47 -6.23 0.41
CA THR A 133 13.84 -6.55 -0.02
C THR A 133 14.62 -5.29 -0.42
N PHE A 134 14.01 -4.38 -1.20
CA PHE A 134 14.58 -3.07 -1.56
C PHE A 134 15.08 -2.30 -0.34
N MET A 135 14.22 -2.16 0.67
CA MET A 135 14.54 -1.30 1.81
C MET A 135 15.52 -1.94 2.80
N THR A 136 15.54 -3.26 2.90
CA THR A 136 16.34 -3.98 3.91
C THR A 136 17.63 -4.58 3.36
N GLY A 137 17.70 -4.81 2.05
CA GLY A 137 18.83 -5.48 1.40
C GLY A 137 18.93 -6.97 1.74
N VAL A 138 17.85 -7.61 2.19
CA VAL A 138 17.82 -9.03 2.57
C VAL A 138 16.70 -9.80 1.87
N ASN A 139 16.84 -11.13 1.80
CA ASN A 139 15.84 -12.02 1.22
C ASN A 139 14.61 -12.20 2.14
N PRO A 140 13.48 -12.72 1.64
CA PRO A 140 12.25 -12.95 2.40
C PRO A 140 12.43 -13.77 3.68
N GLY A 141 13.33 -14.75 3.72
CA GLY A 141 13.63 -15.53 4.92
C GLY A 141 14.21 -14.72 6.08
N LYS A 142 14.65 -13.46 5.82
CA LYS A 142 15.14 -12.54 6.85
C LYS A 142 14.16 -11.41 7.14
N HIS A 143 13.35 -10.95 6.18
CA HIS A 143 12.37 -9.89 6.44
C HIS A 143 10.95 -10.39 6.71
N ASN A 144 10.66 -11.68 6.52
CA ASN A 144 9.40 -12.35 6.88
C ASN A 144 8.16 -11.88 6.07
N ILE A 145 8.33 -11.37 4.88
CA ILE A 145 7.22 -11.01 3.98
C ILE A 145 7.33 -11.88 2.73
N TYR A 146 6.30 -12.71 2.46
CA TYR A 146 6.29 -13.65 1.35
C TYR A 146 5.13 -13.42 0.38
N ASP A 147 4.07 -12.71 0.85
CA ASP A 147 2.86 -12.37 0.11
C ASP A 147 2.17 -11.20 0.84
N PHE A 148 1.08 -10.66 0.33
CA PHE A 148 0.15 -9.78 1.07
C PHE A 148 -0.44 -10.48 2.28
N LEU A 149 -0.67 -11.78 2.16
CA LEU A 149 -1.25 -12.65 3.19
C LEU A 149 -0.19 -13.57 3.79
N ALA A 150 -0.30 -13.78 5.10
CA ALA A 150 0.36 -14.86 5.81
C ALA A 150 -0.72 -15.82 6.35
N ARG A 151 -0.36 -17.06 6.65
CA ARG A 151 -1.30 -18.05 7.19
C ARG A 151 -1.11 -18.26 8.69
N ASP A 152 -2.19 -18.52 9.39
CA ASP A 152 -2.14 -19.08 10.73
C ASP A 152 -2.15 -20.61 10.64
N VAL A 153 -1.07 -21.23 11.06
CA VAL A 153 -0.88 -22.71 11.02
C VAL A 153 -1.87 -23.47 11.91
N ASN A 154 -2.53 -22.79 12.86
CA ASN A 154 -3.52 -23.40 13.75
C ASN A 154 -4.94 -23.37 13.19
N THR A 155 -5.26 -22.36 12.40
CA THR A 155 -6.62 -22.14 11.86
C THR A 155 -6.69 -22.30 10.35
N TYR A 156 -5.55 -22.29 9.66
CA TYR A 156 -5.38 -22.22 8.19
C TYR A 156 -5.93 -20.91 7.59
N LEU A 157 -6.40 -20.00 8.41
CA LEU A 157 -6.94 -18.72 7.95
C LEU A 157 -5.82 -17.71 7.65
N PRO A 158 -6.03 -16.82 6.68
CA PRO A 158 -5.07 -15.78 6.37
C PRO A 158 -5.14 -14.62 7.37
N PHE A 159 -4.01 -13.92 7.46
CA PHE A 159 -3.93 -12.60 8.06
C PHE A 159 -2.98 -11.72 7.24
N LEU A 160 -3.03 -10.40 7.42
CA LEU A 160 -2.14 -9.49 6.69
C LEU A 160 -0.68 -9.68 7.11
N SER A 161 0.19 -9.88 6.12
CA SER A 161 1.63 -10.09 6.37
C SER A 161 2.37 -8.82 6.81
N SER A 162 1.83 -7.63 6.53
CA SER A 162 2.52 -6.35 6.70
C SER A 162 2.41 -5.77 8.09
N ALA A 163 1.22 -5.79 8.69
CA ALA A 163 0.95 -5.19 10.00
C ALA A 163 -0.21 -5.88 10.72
N GLU A 164 -0.10 -5.93 12.04
CA GLU A 164 -1.15 -6.41 12.93
C GLU A 164 -1.67 -5.25 13.77
N ILE A 165 -2.99 -5.04 13.76
CA ILE A 165 -3.67 -4.05 14.59
C ILE A 165 -4.51 -4.79 15.62
N ARG A 166 -4.21 -4.59 16.89
CA ARG A 166 -4.98 -5.17 18.03
C ARG A 166 -5.57 -4.06 18.88
N GLY A 167 -6.74 -4.28 19.41
CA GLY A 167 -7.35 -3.40 20.41
C GLY A 167 -6.45 -3.14 21.61
N PRO A 168 -6.81 -2.18 22.49
CA PRO A 168 -6.04 -1.88 23.70
C PRO A 168 -5.97 -3.09 24.65
N LYS A 169 -4.83 -3.24 25.37
CA LYS A 169 -4.63 -4.34 26.33
C LYS A 169 -5.65 -4.38 27.46
N ARG A 170 -6.15 -3.21 27.85
CA ARG A 170 -7.04 -3.06 29.01
C ARG A 170 -8.36 -2.49 28.53
N THR A 171 -9.43 -3.10 28.97
CA THR A 171 -10.79 -2.62 28.80
C THR A 171 -11.49 -2.60 30.14
N LEU A 172 -12.40 -1.66 30.34
CA LEU A 172 -13.27 -1.58 31.50
C LEU A 172 -14.70 -1.90 31.07
N LYS A 173 -15.27 -2.96 31.61
CA LYS A 173 -16.69 -3.30 31.37
C LYS A 173 -17.58 -2.52 32.32
N LEU A 174 -18.50 -1.73 31.79
CA LEU A 174 -19.52 -0.99 32.54
C LEU A 174 -20.90 -1.36 31.97
N GLY A 175 -21.56 -2.35 32.59
CA GLY A 175 -22.79 -2.92 32.07
C GLY A 175 -22.62 -3.47 30.66
N LYS A 176 -23.38 -2.95 29.69
CA LYS A 176 -23.30 -3.32 28.27
C LYS A 176 -22.15 -2.65 27.50
N TYR A 177 -21.39 -1.73 28.11
CA TYR A 177 -20.32 -1.00 27.45
C TYR A 177 -18.96 -1.57 27.81
N THR A 178 -18.07 -1.66 26.84
CA THR A 178 -16.67 -2.00 27.01
C THR A 178 -15.83 -0.77 26.68
N LEU A 179 -15.30 -0.09 27.69
CA LEU A 179 -14.48 1.10 27.53
C LEU A 179 -13.03 0.70 27.23
N PRO A 180 -12.45 1.12 26.09
CA PRO A 180 -11.03 0.90 25.81
C PRO A 180 -10.16 1.77 26.72
N LEU A 181 -9.27 1.16 27.51
CA LEU A 181 -8.29 1.85 28.36
C LEU A 181 -6.92 1.86 27.68
N GLY A 182 -6.71 2.84 26.80
CA GLY A 182 -5.45 3.04 26.06
C GLY A 182 -5.60 3.04 24.55
N LYS A 183 -4.47 3.19 23.86
CA LYS A 183 -4.40 3.19 22.38
C LYS A 183 -4.37 1.76 21.84
N PRO A 184 -4.87 1.53 20.61
CA PRO A 184 -4.67 0.27 19.91
C PRO A 184 -3.17 0.00 19.73
N ARG A 185 -2.80 -1.28 19.73
CA ARG A 185 -1.43 -1.71 19.47
C ARG A 185 -1.29 -2.05 18.00
N ILE A 186 -0.33 -1.40 17.37
CA ILE A 186 0.00 -1.64 15.98
C ILE A 186 1.40 -2.22 15.96
N LYS A 187 1.57 -3.38 15.32
CA LYS A 187 2.85 -4.06 15.17
C LYS A 187 3.12 -4.25 13.69
N GLY A 188 4.23 -3.71 13.18
CA GLY A 188 4.75 -4.08 11.88
C GLY A 188 5.25 -5.53 11.92
N MET A 189 4.89 -6.31 10.92
CA MET A 189 5.27 -7.72 10.83
C MET A 189 6.53 -7.93 10.00
N ARG A 190 6.90 -6.96 9.16
CA ARG A 190 8.18 -6.96 8.45
C ARG A 190 9.34 -6.85 9.44
N HIS A 191 10.34 -7.69 9.27
CA HIS A 191 11.61 -7.65 9.98
C HIS A 191 12.70 -7.00 9.13
N GLY A 192 13.89 -6.83 9.70
CA GLY A 192 15.01 -6.13 9.05
C GLY A 192 14.94 -4.62 9.24
N THR A 193 16.08 -3.98 9.14
CA THR A 193 16.23 -2.52 9.32
C THR A 193 16.39 -1.86 7.95
N PRO A 194 15.51 -0.91 7.55
CA PRO A 194 15.65 -0.19 6.30
C PRO A 194 16.93 0.63 6.22
N PHE A 195 17.49 0.78 5.03
CA PHE A 195 18.76 1.48 4.83
C PHE A 195 18.71 2.97 5.25
N TRP A 196 17.58 3.64 5.12
CA TRP A 196 17.42 5.03 5.59
C TRP A 196 17.51 5.19 7.12
N HIS A 197 17.24 4.12 7.87
CA HIS A 197 17.47 4.14 9.32
C HIS A 197 18.97 4.18 9.65
N TRP A 198 19.81 3.47 8.88
CA TRP A 198 21.27 3.53 9.00
C TRP A 198 21.82 4.88 8.58
N LEU A 199 21.29 5.45 7.48
CA LEU A 199 21.61 6.81 7.06
C LEU A 199 21.27 7.83 8.16
N GLY A 200 20.07 7.77 8.72
CA GLY A 200 19.64 8.63 9.82
C GLY A 200 20.53 8.48 11.05
N LYS A 201 20.88 7.24 11.45
CA LYS A 201 21.85 7.01 12.55
C LYS A 201 23.21 7.67 12.29
N ALA A 202 23.63 7.77 11.06
CA ALA A 202 24.86 8.46 10.67
C ALA A 202 24.71 9.99 10.59
N GLY A 203 23.49 10.52 10.75
CA GLY A 203 23.21 11.96 10.64
C GLY A 203 22.86 12.42 9.22
N ILE A 204 22.57 11.50 8.30
CA ILE A 204 22.15 11.79 6.93
C ILE A 204 20.63 11.86 6.91
N PHE A 205 20.07 13.01 6.55
CA PHE A 205 18.62 13.23 6.52
C PHE A 205 17.97 12.45 5.38
N CYS A 206 16.81 11.84 5.65
CA CYS A 206 16.08 11.08 4.66
C CYS A 206 14.60 11.52 4.61
N SER A 207 14.11 11.80 3.40
CA SER A 207 12.69 11.97 3.10
C SER A 207 12.20 10.72 2.37
N VAL A 208 11.28 9.97 3.00
CA VAL A 208 10.75 8.71 2.48
C VAL A 208 9.25 8.84 2.29
N ILE A 209 8.78 8.78 1.04
CA ILE A 209 7.40 9.06 0.68
C ILE A 209 6.78 7.84 0.01
N ARG A 210 5.75 7.31 0.63
CA ARG A 210 4.89 6.24 0.09
C ARG A 210 5.62 4.95 -0.32
N VAL A 211 6.80 4.68 0.23
CA VAL A 211 7.45 3.36 0.05
C VAL A 211 6.54 2.28 0.66
N PRO A 212 6.23 1.20 -0.07
CA PRO A 212 5.38 0.11 0.42
C PRO A 212 5.88 -0.56 1.71
N VAL A 213 4.97 -1.16 2.49
CA VAL A 213 5.25 -1.89 3.74
C VAL A 213 6.00 -1.04 4.78
N THR A 214 5.70 0.26 4.83
CA THR A 214 6.23 1.19 5.84
C THR A 214 5.20 1.59 6.90
N PHE A 215 4.08 0.84 7.00
CA PHE A 215 3.11 1.02 8.08
C PHE A 215 3.25 -0.12 9.13
N PRO A 216 3.27 0.19 10.44
CA PRO A 216 3.41 1.51 11.04
C PRO A 216 4.77 2.15 10.75
N PRO A 217 4.84 3.51 10.67
CA PRO A 217 6.07 4.20 10.32
C PRO A 217 7.15 4.03 11.37
N GLU A 218 8.36 3.73 10.91
CA GLU A 218 9.52 3.56 11.77
C GLU A 218 10.06 4.90 12.27
N LYS A 219 10.67 4.89 13.45
CA LYS A 219 11.34 6.07 14.02
C LYS A 219 12.79 6.12 13.54
N PHE A 220 13.17 7.17 12.85
CA PHE A 220 14.56 7.43 12.43
C PHE A 220 14.80 8.94 12.30
N GLU A 221 16.01 9.36 11.96
CA GLU A 221 16.33 10.78 11.74
C GLU A 221 16.00 11.18 10.30
N GLY A 222 14.76 11.64 10.08
CA GLY A 222 14.17 11.96 8.78
C GLY A 222 12.66 12.11 8.86
N VAL A 223 12.02 12.13 7.71
CA VAL A 223 10.55 12.12 7.56
C VAL A 223 10.10 10.95 6.72
N LEU A 224 8.95 10.37 7.08
CA LEU A 224 8.36 9.25 6.36
C LEU A 224 6.85 9.42 6.30
N LEU A 225 6.27 9.27 5.10
CA LEU A 225 4.85 9.04 4.89
C LEU A 225 4.66 7.59 4.44
N SER A 226 3.90 6.81 5.20
CA SER A 226 3.67 5.39 4.92
C SER A 226 2.94 5.18 3.59
N GLY A 227 3.33 4.13 2.87
CA GLY A 227 2.79 3.73 1.58
C GLY A 227 1.81 2.57 1.67
N MET A 228 1.87 1.66 0.70
CA MET A 228 1.06 0.44 0.61
C MET A 228 0.98 -0.28 1.95
N CYS A 229 -0.18 -0.86 2.25
CA CYS A 229 -0.57 -1.52 3.50
C CYS A 229 -0.98 -0.58 4.66
N VAL A 230 -1.09 0.74 4.45
CA VAL A 230 -1.85 1.60 5.37
C VAL A 230 -3.33 1.23 5.24
N PRO A 231 -4.03 0.86 6.33
CA PRO A 231 -5.45 0.50 6.25
C PRO A 231 -6.35 1.71 6.06
N ASP A 232 -7.60 1.45 5.68
CA ASP A 232 -8.68 2.41 5.82
C ASP A 232 -9.09 2.60 7.29
N LEU A 233 -10.04 3.48 7.57
CA LEU A 233 -10.50 3.73 8.95
C LEU A 233 -11.21 2.50 9.58
N LYS A 234 -11.70 1.57 8.77
CA LYS A 234 -12.29 0.29 9.23
C LYS A 234 -11.23 -0.76 9.59
N GLY A 235 -9.96 -0.52 9.23
CA GLY A 235 -8.86 -1.46 9.40
C GLY A 235 -8.72 -2.45 8.24
N SER A 236 -9.46 -2.26 7.14
CA SER A 236 -9.36 -3.05 5.91
C SER A 236 -8.33 -2.46 4.93
N GLN A 237 -8.06 -3.17 3.84
CA GLN A 237 -7.20 -2.66 2.76
C GLN A 237 -7.98 -1.84 1.71
N GLY A 238 -9.15 -1.36 2.08
CA GLY A 238 -10.06 -0.55 1.29
C GLY A 238 -11.41 -1.21 1.11
N THR A 239 -12.45 -0.65 1.75
CA THR A 239 -13.84 -1.09 1.56
C THR A 239 -14.65 0.09 1.07
N PHE A 240 -15.01 0.09 -0.23
CA PHE A 240 -15.86 1.13 -0.79
C PHE A 240 -17.33 0.97 -0.36
N CYS A 241 -18.08 2.08 -0.41
CA CYS A 241 -19.51 2.08 -0.19
C CYS A 241 -20.22 2.48 -1.48
N PHE A 242 -21.16 1.66 -1.92
CA PHE A 242 -22.02 1.96 -3.05
C PHE A 242 -23.46 2.11 -2.57
N CYS A 243 -23.94 3.35 -2.62
CA CYS A 243 -25.29 3.71 -2.21
C CYS A 243 -26.20 3.74 -3.43
N THR A 244 -27.35 3.03 -3.38
CA THR A 244 -28.28 2.92 -4.51
C THR A 244 -29.72 2.81 -4.06
N THR A 245 -30.63 3.34 -4.89
CA THR A 245 -32.08 3.14 -4.76
C THR A 245 -32.54 1.81 -5.36
N ARG A 246 -31.70 1.12 -6.13
CA ARG A 246 -32.03 -0.22 -6.67
C ARG A 246 -32.25 -1.20 -5.54
N GLY A 247 -33.33 -1.96 -5.64
CA GLY A 247 -33.72 -2.97 -4.64
C GLY A 247 -32.82 -4.22 -4.62
N ASP A 248 -31.80 -4.29 -5.49
CA ASP A 248 -30.84 -5.39 -5.52
C ASP A 248 -29.94 -5.35 -4.26
N GLN A 249 -30.12 -6.35 -3.41
CA GLN A 249 -29.34 -6.54 -2.18
C GLN A 249 -28.19 -7.55 -2.35
N SER A 250 -27.85 -7.92 -3.59
CA SER A 250 -26.72 -8.80 -3.84
C SER A 250 -25.43 -8.20 -3.26
N LYS A 251 -24.66 -9.03 -2.57
CA LYS A 251 -23.36 -8.62 -2.06
C LYS A 251 -22.38 -8.51 -3.22
N PHE A 252 -21.52 -7.50 -3.19
CA PHE A 252 -20.33 -7.52 -4.02
C PHE A 252 -19.49 -8.74 -3.67
N ARG A 253 -18.83 -9.30 -4.66
CA ARG A 253 -17.94 -10.44 -4.43
C ARG A 253 -16.76 -10.01 -3.58
N GLU A 254 -16.26 -8.80 -3.81
CA GLU A 254 -15.05 -8.29 -3.17
C GLU A 254 -15.10 -6.76 -2.97
N GLY A 255 -14.39 -6.27 -1.96
CA GLY A 255 -13.93 -4.88 -1.80
C GLY A 255 -14.97 -3.85 -1.43
N GLY A 256 -16.27 -4.13 -1.42
CA GLY A 256 -17.27 -3.12 -1.19
C GLY A 256 -18.52 -3.57 -0.42
N VAL A 257 -19.29 -2.59 0.02
CA VAL A 257 -20.61 -2.79 0.64
C VAL A 257 -21.67 -2.00 -0.11
N ARG A 258 -22.82 -2.62 -0.32
CA ARG A 258 -24.01 -1.98 -0.90
C ARG A 258 -24.87 -1.43 0.23
N VAL A 259 -25.23 -0.16 0.15
CA VAL A 259 -26.03 0.54 1.15
C VAL A 259 -27.29 1.08 0.48
N PRO A 260 -28.47 0.85 1.05
CA PRO A 260 -29.72 1.37 0.48
C PRO A 260 -29.77 2.91 0.57
N ILE A 261 -30.34 3.51 -0.46
CA ILE A 261 -30.80 4.90 -0.43
C ILE A 261 -32.31 4.89 -0.23
N GLU A 262 -32.79 5.51 0.84
CA GLU A 262 -34.18 5.60 1.19
C GLU A 262 -34.74 6.97 0.80
N ARG A 263 -35.91 6.98 0.11
CA ARG A 263 -36.58 8.22 -0.27
C ARG A 263 -37.43 8.74 0.87
N ASN A 264 -37.31 10.03 1.19
CA ASN A 264 -38.17 10.73 2.14
C ASN A 264 -38.62 12.07 1.53
N GLY A 265 -39.81 12.08 0.97
CA GLY A 265 -40.35 13.21 0.21
C GLY A 265 -39.55 13.48 -1.06
N THR A 266 -38.92 14.66 -1.15
CA THR A 266 -38.05 15.06 -2.27
C THR A 266 -36.58 14.78 -2.02
N ALA A 267 -36.19 14.39 -0.82
CA ALA A 267 -34.85 14.07 -0.42
C ALA A 267 -34.65 12.55 -0.34
N TYR A 268 -33.39 12.14 -0.45
CA TYR A 268 -32.93 10.76 -0.31
C TYR A 268 -31.91 10.68 0.83
N HIS A 269 -31.96 9.63 1.62
CA HIS A 269 -31.11 9.43 2.79
C HIS A 269 -30.34 8.13 2.67
N SER A 270 -29.08 8.17 3.06
CA SER A 270 -28.22 6.99 3.16
C SER A 270 -27.17 7.18 4.26
N TYR A 271 -26.21 6.28 4.36
CA TYR A 271 -25.16 6.39 5.35
C TYR A 271 -23.83 5.81 4.82
N ILE A 272 -22.73 6.29 5.40
CA ILE A 272 -21.39 5.74 5.21
C ILE A 272 -21.14 4.78 6.37
N PRO A 273 -20.86 3.48 6.12
CA PRO A 273 -20.47 2.53 7.15
C PRO A 273 -19.04 2.83 7.64
N GLY A 274 -18.86 2.87 8.96
CA GLY A 274 -17.61 3.20 9.61
C GLY A 274 -16.97 2.01 10.32
N PRO A 275 -16.02 2.27 11.23
CA PRO A 275 -15.39 1.24 12.04
C PRO A 275 -16.39 0.63 13.03
N ASP A 276 -16.02 -0.54 13.57
CA ASP A 276 -16.75 -1.16 14.67
C ASP A 276 -16.85 -0.23 15.88
N ASP A 277 -17.93 -0.37 16.63
CA ASP A 277 -18.14 0.46 17.80
C ASP A 277 -17.12 0.10 18.90
N PRO A 278 -16.22 1.02 19.29
CA PRO A 278 -15.21 0.74 20.31
C PRO A 278 -15.78 0.52 21.70
N LEU A 279 -17.08 0.84 21.92
CA LEU A 279 -17.77 0.58 23.18
C LEU A 279 -18.35 -0.84 23.24
N GLY A 280 -18.11 -1.67 22.21
CA GLY A 280 -18.52 -3.08 22.17
C GLY A 280 -20.00 -3.30 21.86
N ARG A 281 -20.69 -2.30 21.30
CA ARG A 281 -22.04 -2.51 20.74
C ARG A 281 -21.90 -3.32 19.43
N PRO A 282 -22.85 -4.22 19.13
CA PRO A 282 -22.74 -5.14 17.98
C PRO A 282 -23.05 -4.48 16.62
N SER A 283 -22.84 -3.17 16.49
CA SER A 283 -23.11 -2.40 15.27
C SER A 283 -21.90 -1.53 14.91
N GLU A 284 -21.63 -1.42 13.62
CA GLU A 284 -20.68 -0.43 13.11
C GLU A 284 -21.18 1.00 13.35
N LEU A 285 -20.25 1.93 13.46
CA LEU A 285 -20.57 3.36 13.50
C LEU A 285 -20.99 3.82 12.09
N ARG A 286 -21.88 4.82 12.02
CA ARG A 286 -22.41 5.34 10.75
C ARG A 286 -22.39 6.86 10.72
N VAL A 287 -22.15 7.41 9.54
CA VAL A 287 -22.35 8.83 9.22
C VAL A 287 -23.45 8.93 8.18
N HIS A 288 -24.57 9.54 8.56
CA HIS A 288 -25.72 9.73 7.67
C HIS A 288 -25.51 10.92 6.74
N PHE A 289 -26.05 10.84 5.54
CA PHE A 289 -26.04 11.92 4.57
C PHE A 289 -27.35 11.98 3.78
N GLU A 290 -27.62 13.16 3.26
CA GLU A 290 -28.81 13.48 2.48
C GLU A 290 -28.41 13.83 1.04
N ILE A 291 -29.20 13.38 0.06
CA ILE A 291 -29.04 13.66 -1.36
C ILE A 291 -30.33 14.34 -1.86
N ARG A 292 -30.19 15.45 -2.54
CA ARG A 292 -31.28 16.16 -3.23
C ARG A 292 -30.94 16.24 -4.72
N PRO A 293 -31.44 15.32 -5.56
CA PRO A 293 -31.16 15.33 -6.98
C PRO A 293 -31.93 16.47 -7.69
N ASP A 294 -31.27 17.08 -8.67
CA ASP A 294 -31.85 18.01 -9.66
C ASP A 294 -31.69 17.38 -11.05
N SER A 295 -32.71 16.62 -11.48
CA SER A 295 -32.65 15.91 -12.77
C SER A 295 -32.59 16.85 -13.97
N THR A 296 -32.99 18.11 -13.83
CA THR A 296 -32.92 19.09 -14.92
C THR A 296 -31.52 19.55 -15.21
N LYS A 297 -30.65 19.56 -14.17
CA LYS A 297 -29.23 19.95 -14.24
C LYS A 297 -28.27 18.78 -14.26
N GLN A 298 -28.76 17.53 -14.19
CA GLN A 298 -27.92 16.34 -14.00
C GLN A 298 -26.96 16.48 -12.81
N GLN A 299 -27.48 16.99 -11.68
CA GLN A 299 -26.72 17.37 -10.50
C GLN A 299 -27.44 16.89 -9.24
N ALA A 300 -26.69 16.66 -8.16
CA ALA A 300 -27.25 16.45 -6.83
C ALA A 300 -26.57 17.35 -5.79
N HIS A 301 -27.38 17.86 -4.86
CA HIS A 301 -26.87 18.52 -3.64
C HIS A 301 -26.76 17.46 -2.55
N ILE A 302 -25.55 17.32 -1.96
CA ILE A 302 -25.25 16.35 -0.91
C ILE A 302 -24.92 17.08 0.39
N ILE A 303 -25.48 16.57 1.49
CA ILE A 303 -25.29 17.12 2.85
C ILE A 303 -24.78 15.99 3.75
N VAL A 304 -23.56 16.15 4.29
CA VAL A 304 -22.92 15.19 5.19
C VAL A 304 -22.48 15.95 6.46
N ASP A 305 -23.05 15.66 7.62
CA ASP A 305 -22.86 16.46 8.85
C ASP A 305 -23.03 17.97 8.59
N SER A 306 -21.95 18.75 8.65
CA SER A 306 -21.93 20.21 8.38
C SER A 306 -21.54 20.55 6.95
N GLU A 307 -21.02 19.59 6.19
CA GLU A 307 -20.53 19.81 4.84
C GLU A 307 -21.67 19.76 3.82
N LYS A 308 -21.68 20.73 2.90
CA LYS A 308 -22.68 20.84 1.83
C LYS A 308 -21.96 21.09 0.52
N PHE A 309 -22.24 20.27 -0.46
CA PHE A 309 -21.63 20.38 -1.79
C PHE A 309 -22.57 19.90 -2.87
N SER A 310 -22.27 20.26 -4.11
CA SER A 310 -23.03 19.83 -5.29
C SER A 310 -22.11 19.04 -6.21
N LEU A 311 -22.62 17.99 -6.82
CA LEU A 311 -21.91 17.17 -7.80
C LEU A 311 -22.74 17.04 -9.06
N ASN A 312 -22.08 17.14 -10.21
CA ASN A 312 -22.64 16.70 -11.47
C ASN A 312 -22.52 15.17 -11.59
N VAL A 313 -23.39 14.56 -12.37
CA VAL A 313 -23.21 13.14 -12.73
C VAL A 313 -21.86 12.96 -13.42
N GLY A 314 -21.10 11.95 -13.01
CA GLY A 314 -19.73 11.68 -13.47
C GLY A 314 -18.63 12.47 -12.74
N GLU A 315 -18.93 13.15 -11.63
CA GLU A 315 -17.98 14.00 -10.93
C GLU A 315 -17.66 13.48 -9.51
N TYR A 316 -16.38 13.63 -9.10
CA TYR A 316 -15.93 13.41 -7.72
C TYR A 316 -16.02 14.68 -6.89
N SER A 317 -16.46 14.54 -5.63
CA SER A 317 -16.33 15.60 -4.64
C SER A 317 -14.86 15.90 -4.32
N PRO A 318 -14.55 17.06 -3.72
CA PRO A 318 -13.37 17.20 -2.88
C PRO A 318 -13.35 16.13 -1.77
N TRP A 319 -12.22 16.03 -1.04
CA TRP A 319 -12.19 15.23 0.19
C TRP A 319 -13.13 15.80 1.25
N ILE A 320 -14.08 15.01 1.69
CA ILE A 320 -15.10 15.38 2.69
C ILE A 320 -14.68 14.78 4.03
N PRO A 321 -14.47 15.61 5.07
CA PRO A 321 -14.21 15.11 6.41
C PRO A 321 -15.47 14.46 7.00
N VAL A 322 -15.30 13.28 7.59
CA VAL A 322 -16.38 12.52 8.23
C VAL A 322 -15.99 12.16 9.67
N LYS A 323 -16.95 12.26 10.58
CA LYS A 323 -16.75 12.00 12.00
C LYS A 323 -17.68 10.94 12.53
N PHE A 324 -17.17 9.77 12.83
CA PHE A 324 -17.91 8.65 13.41
C PHE A 324 -17.98 8.79 14.93
N LYS A 325 -19.15 9.09 15.47
CA LYS A 325 -19.36 9.35 16.91
C LYS A 325 -19.74 8.05 17.63
N ALA A 326 -18.90 7.58 18.52
CA ALA A 326 -19.18 6.39 19.35
C ALA A 326 -19.92 6.72 20.66
N GLY A 327 -20.01 7.99 21.06
CA GLY A 327 -20.53 8.42 22.36
C GLY A 327 -19.42 8.55 23.41
N LEU A 328 -19.75 9.06 24.59
CA LEU A 328 -18.81 9.32 25.70
C LEU A 328 -17.57 10.15 25.29
N GLY A 329 -17.72 11.02 24.27
CA GLY A 329 -16.63 11.84 23.75
C GLY A 329 -15.69 11.11 22.78
N LEU A 330 -15.88 9.81 22.53
CA LEU A 330 -15.09 9.03 21.59
C LEU A 330 -15.59 9.25 20.15
N SER A 331 -14.66 9.42 19.22
CA SER A 331 -14.95 9.55 17.80
C SER A 331 -13.75 9.11 16.97
N ALA A 332 -14.00 8.61 15.76
CA ALA A 332 -13.01 8.36 14.74
C ALA A 332 -13.13 9.39 13.61
N HIS A 333 -11.98 9.83 13.06
CA HIS A 333 -11.91 10.88 12.06
C HIS A 333 -11.38 10.33 10.74
N GLY A 334 -12.17 10.49 9.69
CA GLY A 334 -11.79 10.06 8.35
C GLY A 334 -12.10 11.11 7.31
N ILE A 335 -11.63 10.84 6.10
CA ILE A 335 -11.98 11.58 4.89
C ILE A 335 -12.41 10.61 3.81
N CYS A 336 -13.38 11.00 2.98
CA CYS A 336 -13.79 10.24 1.81
C CYS A 336 -14.17 11.17 0.66
N ARG A 337 -14.34 10.62 -0.54
CA ARG A 337 -14.86 11.33 -1.71
C ARG A 337 -16.12 10.64 -2.18
N PHE A 338 -17.05 11.43 -2.65
CA PHE A 338 -18.30 10.98 -3.27
C PHE A 338 -18.15 11.08 -4.79
N TYR A 339 -18.68 10.11 -5.51
CA TYR A 339 -18.81 10.14 -6.95
C TYR A 339 -20.28 9.93 -7.30
N LEU A 340 -20.88 10.90 -7.97
CA LEU A 340 -22.27 10.82 -8.39
C LEU A 340 -22.36 10.05 -9.70
N LYS A 341 -22.78 8.80 -9.63
CA LYS A 341 -22.85 7.92 -10.80
C LYS A 341 -24.11 8.14 -11.63
N GLU A 342 -25.27 8.24 -10.97
CA GLU A 342 -26.58 8.36 -11.62
C GLU A 342 -27.58 9.06 -10.71
N ILE A 343 -28.55 9.76 -11.30
CA ILE A 343 -29.67 10.38 -10.56
C ILE A 343 -31.05 10.06 -11.12
N SER A 344 -31.11 9.41 -12.27
CA SER A 344 -32.34 8.98 -12.95
C SER A 344 -32.04 7.87 -13.95
N PRO A 345 -32.78 6.74 -13.98
CA PRO A 345 -33.98 6.46 -13.18
C PRO A 345 -33.67 6.16 -11.70
N GLU A 346 -32.47 5.73 -11.37
CA GLU A 346 -32.02 5.44 -10.00
C GLU A 346 -31.11 6.53 -9.49
N VAL A 347 -30.97 6.64 -8.18
CA VAL A 347 -29.94 7.45 -7.55
C VAL A 347 -28.81 6.53 -7.10
N GLU A 348 -27.62 6.74 -7.67
CA GLU A 348 -26.45 5.92 -7.40
C GLU A 348 -25.25 6.81 -7.04
N VAL A 349 -24.66 6.55 -5.88
CA VAL A 349 -23.51 7.27 -5.34
C VAL A 349 -22.44 6.27 -4.88
N TYR A 350 -21.26 6.38 -5.44
CA TYR A 350 -20.08 5.71 -4.92
C TYR A 350 -19.39 6.60 -3.88
N VAL A 351 -18.96 6.00 -2.78
CA VAL A 351 -18.12 6.65 -1.76
C VAL A 351 -16.83 5.84 -1.63
N THR A 352 -15.69 6.52 -1.75
CA THR A 352 -14.38 5.88 -1.58
C THR A 352 -14.27 5.21 -0.21
N PRO A 353 -13.40 4.21 -0.05
CA PRO A 353 -13.01 3.77 1.29
C PRO A 353 -12.70 4.96 2.20
N VAL A 354 -13.10 4.90 3.46
CA VAL A 354 -12.89 6.00 4.40
C VAL A 354 -11.43 6.02 4.81
N ASN A 355 -10.69 6.97 4.27
CA ASN A 355 -9.29 7.17 4.58
C ASN A 355 -9.11 7.77 5.99
N ILE A 356 -7.97 7.50 6.64
CA ILE A 356 -7.57 8.17 7.88
C ILE A 356 -7.37 9.66 7.58
N ASP A 357 -7.95 10.56 8.37
CA ASP A 357 -7.77 12.01 8.20
C ASP A 357 -6.29 12.38 8.42
N PRO A 358 -5.54 12.86 7.40
CA PRO A 358 -4.13 13.21 7.55
C PRO A 358 -3.90 14.42 8.47
N ALA A 359 -4.91 15.26 8.68
CA ALA A 359 -4.85 16.41 9.58
C ALA A 359 -5.09 16.01 11.05
N LYS A 360 -5.77 14.87 11.29
CA LYS A 360 -6.09 14.33 12.61
C LYS A 360 -5.96 12.80 12.60
N PRO A 361 -4.76 12.25 12.36
CA PRO A 361 -4.61 10.81 12.15
C PRO A 361 -4.85 10.02 13.43
N ASP A 362 -5.87 9.17 13.42
CA ASP A 362 -6.19 8.26 14.53
C ASP A 362 -5.19 7.09 14.63
N LEU A 363 -4.52 6.74 13.52
CA LEU A 363 -3.40 5.81 13.46
C LEU A 363 -2.13 6.54 12.96
N PRO A 364 -0.93 6.10 13.39
CA PRO A 364 0.30 6.73 12.93
C PRO A 364 0.57 6.37 11.46
N ILE A 365 0.37 7.30 10.55
CA ILE A 365 0.61 7.15 9.11
C ILE A 365 1.90 7.83 8.65
N SER A 366 2.59 8.55 9.55
CA SER A 366 3.84 9.23 9.23
C SER A 366 4.80 9.27 10.42
N HIS A 367 6.09 9.43 10.13
CA HIS A 367 7.12 9.76 11.12
C HIS A 367 7.86 11.06 10.72
N PRO A 368 7.94 12.05 11.61
CA PRO A 368 7.15 12.18 12.84
C PRO A 368 5.64 12.24 12.54
N VAL A 369 4.79 12.00 13.53
CA VAL A 369 3.32 12.03 13.34
C VAL A 369 2.83 13.37 12.78
N THR A 370 3.53 14.45 13.07
CA THR A 370 3.25 15.80 12.55
C THR A 370 3.53 15.95 11.06
N TYR A 371 4.21 15.00 10.40
CA TYR A 371 4.54 15.11 8.98
C TYR A 371 3.30 14.96 8.10
N SER A 372 2.39 14.03 8.39
CA SER A 372 1.11 13.94 7.67
C SER A 372 0.27 15.21 7.84
N VAL A 373 0.25 15.76 9.05
CA VAL A 373 -0.45 17.04 9.34
C VAL A 373 0.18 18.20 8.56
N TYR A 374 1.51 18.25 8.50
CA TYR A 374 2.23 19.25 7.72
C TYR A 374 1.85 19.18 6.23
N LEU A 375 1.87 17.98 5.63
CA LEU A 375 1.50 17.80 4.22
C LEU A 375 0.02 18.19 3.97
N SER A 376 -0.88 17.79 4.87
CA SER A 376 -2.29 18.16 4.77
C SER A 376 -2.53 19.67 4.89
N LYS A 377 -1.74 20.37 5.70
CA LYS A 377 -1.81 21.84 5.81
C LYS A 377 -1.26 22.54 4.58
N LEU A 378 -0.27 21.96 3.92
CA LEU A 378 0.38 22.54 2.75
C LEU A 378 -0.41 22.29 1.47
N PHE A 379 -0.95 21.07 1.28
CA PHE A 379 -1.54 20.64 0.02
C PHE A 379 -3.06 20.40 0.09
N GLY A 380 -3.66 20.46 1.26
CA GLY A 380 -5.01 20.00 1.52
C GLY A 380 -5.06 18.51 1.87
N PRO A 381 -6.26 17.96 2.12
CA PRO A 381 -6.46 16.54 2.35
C PRO A 381 -6.03 15.70 1.15
N TYR A 382 -5.51 14.50 1.41
CA TYR A 382 -5.00 13.57 0.39
C TYR A 382 -5.27 12.12 0.79
N ALA A 383 -5.20 11.21 -0.17
CA ALA A 383 -5.39 9.77 0.07
C ALA A 383 -4.32 9.21 1.02
N THR A 384 -4.76 8.65 2.14
CA THR A 384 -3.88 8.01 3.14
C THR A 384 -3.92 6.50 3.08
N LEU A 385 -4.97 5.91 2.49
CA LEU A 385 -5.08 4.48 2.24
C LEU A 385 -3.86 3.98 1.45
N GLY A 386 -3.35 2.81 1.81
CA GLY A 386 -2.18 2.22 1.16
C GLY A 386 -2.42 1.85 -0.29
N LEU A 387 -3.60 1.32 -0.59
CA LEU A 387 -4.10 0.99 -1.91
C LEU A 387 -5.27 1.94 -2.22
N ALA A 388 -4.95 3.18 -2.58
CA ALA A 388 -5.92 4.27 -2.64
C ALA A 388 -6.78 4.26 -3.93
N GLU A 389 -6.27 3.66 -4.99
CA GLU A 389 -6.97 3.47 -6.26
C GLU A 389 -7.89 2.26 -6.16
N ASP A 390 -9.20 2.46 -6.31
CA ASP A 390 -10.21 1.44 -6.01
C ASP A 390 -10.42 0.47 -7.19
N THR A 391 -9.48 -0.46 -7.33
CA THR A 391 -9.52 -1.52 -8.34
C THR A 391 -10.74 -2.44 -8.19
N TRP A 392 -11.23 -2.62 -6.95
CA TRP A 392 -12.41 -3.45 -6.69
C TRP A 392 -13.69 -2.80 -7.22
N ALA A 393 -13.85 -1.48 -7.01
CA ALA A 393 -15.01 -0.76 -7.52
C ALA A 393 -15.08 -0.82 -9.07
N LEU A 394 -13.92 -0.81 -9.76
CA LEU A 394 -13.89 -1.01 -11.21
C LEU A 394 -14.18 -2.48 -11.59
N ASN A 395 -13.63 -3.47 -10.90
CA ASN A 395 -13.92 -4.88 -11.14
C ASN A 395 -15.39 -5.25 -10.93
N GLU A 396 -16.03 -4.65 -9.94
CA GLU A 396 -17.46 -4.83 -9.62
C GLU A 396 -18.37 -3.91 -10.45
N GLN A 397 -17.82 -3.18 -11.45
CA GLN A 397 -18.52 -2.27 -12.36
C GLN A 397 -19.28 -1.12 -11.68
N VAL A 398 -18.87 -0.79 -10.46
CA VAL A 398 -19.35 0.39 -9.73
C VAL A 398 -18.78 1.66 -10.33
N LEU A 399 -17.47 1.66 -10.64
CA LEU A 399 -16.80 2.68 -11.44
C LEU A 399 -16.62 2.18 -12.87
N ASP A 400 -16.59 3.11 -13.80
CA ASP A 400 -16.10 2.90 -15.17
C ASP A 400 -14.59 3.23 -15.27
N ASP A 401 -14.03 3.02 -16.45
CA ASP A 401 -12.62 3.25 -16.73
C ASP A 401 -12.21 4.72 -16.50
N ASP A 402 -13.04 5.68 -16.90
CA ASP A 402 -12.75 7.12 -16.77
C ASP A 402 -12.79 7.58 -15.32
N ALA A 403 -13.78 7.13 -14.55
CA ALA A 403 -13.89 7.43 -13.12
C ALA A 403 -12.72 6.85 -12.34
N PHE A 404 -12.29 5.63 -12.65
CA PHE A 404 -11.12 5.01 -12.05
C PHE A 404 -9.82 5.76 -12.39
N LEU A 405 -9.60 6.12 -13.67
CA LEU A 405 -8.44 6.90 -14.09
C LEU A 405 -8.39 8.29 -13.44
N ALA A 406 -9.55 8.95 -13.33
CA ALA A 406 -9.63 10.24 -12.63
C ALA A 406 -9.16 10.12 -11.17
N GLN A 407 -9.53 9.04 -10.48
CA GLN A 407 -9.06 8.74 -9.12
C GLN A 407 -7.54 8.48 -9.10
N CYS A 408 -7.02 7.66 -10.02
CA CYS A 408 -5.60 7.34 -10.13
C CYS A 408 -4.75 8.60 -10.32
N TYR A 409 -5.15 9.46 -11.25
CA TYR A 409 -4.38 10.67 -11.56
C TYR A 409 -4.51 11.75 -10.48
N ALA A 410 -5.64 11.81 -9.75
CA ALA A 410 -5.75 12.69 -8.60
C ALA A 410 -4.75 12.30 -7.50
N ASN A 411 -4.67 11.00 -7.16
CA ASN A 411 -3.72 10.47 -6.18
C ASN A 411 -2.26 10.66 -6.64
N HIS A 412 -1.99 10.45 -7.93
CA HIS A 412 -0.68 10.68 -8.53
C HIS A 412 -0.23 12.13 -8.38
N ASN A 413 -1.09 13.09 -8.72
CA ASN A 413 -0.80 14.52 -8.64
C ASN A 413 -0.51 14.96 -7.18
N ASP A 414 -1.22 14.43 -6.20
CA ASP A 414 -0.94 14.68 -4.78
C ASP A 414 0.47 14.19 -4.41
N ARG A 415 0.87 13.02 -4.89
CA ARG A 415 2.18 12.43 -4.65
C ARG A 415 3.30 13.19 -5.34
N GLU A 416 3.08 13.69 -6.56
CA GLU A 416 4.02 14.59 -7.24
C GLU A 416 4.28 15.86 -6.42
N ARG A 417 3.24 16.52 -5.89
CA ARG A 417 3.40 17.71 -5.04
C ARG A 417 4.24 17.43 -3.80
N MET A 418 4.01 16.26 -3.16
CA MET A 418 4.79 15.83 -2.00
C MET A 418 6.26 15.53 -2.35
N LEU A 419 6.51 14.91 -3.50
CA LEU A 419 7.86 14.68 -4.01
C LEU A 419 8.63 15.99 -4.19
N PHE A 420 8.04 16.98 -4.86
CA PHE A 420 8.73 18.23 -5.14
C PHE A 420 8.99 19.06 -3.87
N ASP A 421 8.07 19.05 -2.90
CA ASP A 421 8.32 19.64 -1.56
C ASP A 421 9.49 18.94 -0.85
N ALA A 422 9.56 17.62 -0.92
CA ALA A 422 10.65 16.86 -0.32
C ALA A 422 11.98 17.10 -1.05
N LEU A 423 11.99 17.19 -2.38
CA LEU A 423 13.19 17.51 -3.17
C LEU A 423 13.74 18.89 -2.83
N GLU A 424 12.87 19.90 -2.71
CA GLU A 424 13.29 21.26 -2.32
C GLU A 424 13.93 21.29 -0.92
N LYS A 425 13.41 20.49 0.02
CA LYS A 425 13.88 20.47 1.42
C LYS A 425 15.07 19.54 1.65
N THR A 426 15.25 18.52 0.82
CA THR A 426 16.33 17.54 0.94
C THR A 426 17.45 17.87 -0.04
N GLN A 427 18.19 18.94 0.25
CA GLN A 427 19.34 19.37 -0.58
C GLN A 427 20.58 18.48 -0.40
N GLN A 428 20.65 17.72 0.70
CA GLN A 428 21.64 16.68 0.99
C GLN A 428 20.91 15.51 1.68
N GLY A 429 21.38 14.29 1.44
CA GLY A 429 20.81 13.08 1.98
C GLY A 429 19.97 12.31 0.97
N LEU A 430 18.93 11.64 1.43
CA LEU A 430 18.09 10.77 0.62
C LEU A 430 16.69 11.38 0.43
N CYS A 431 16.23 11.43 -0.82
CA CYS A 431 14.82 11.61 -1.15
C CYS A 431 14.34 10.37 -1.92
N ALA A 432 13.44 9.57 -1.33
CA ALA A 432 12.84 8.41 -1.97
C ALA A 432 11.33 8.57 -2.03
N CYS A 433 10.74 8.40 -3.22
CA CYS A 433 9.30 8.47 -3.43
C CYS A 433 8.87 7.32 -4.34
N VAL A 434 7.80 6.58 -3.94
CA VAL A 434 7.23 5.49 -4.74
C VAL A 434 5.85 5.90 -5.27
N PHE A 435 5.65 5.68 -6.57
CA PHE A 435 4.40 5.85 -7.28
C PHE A 435 3.82 4.47 -7.62
N ASP A 436 2.73 4.10 -6.99
CA ASP A 436 2.01 2.85 -7.24
C ASP A 436 0.94 2.99 -8.35
N THR A 437 0.75 4.20 -8.89
CA THR A 437 -0.15 4.46 -10.02
C THR A 437 0.19 3.62 -11.25
N THR A 438 1.49 3.37 -11.51
CA THR A 438 1.95 2.55 -12.64
C THR A 438 1.47 1.10 -12.51
N ASP A 439 1.56 0.53 -11.33
CA ASP A 439 1.04 -0.80 -11.03
C ASP A 439 -0.49 -0.86 -11.20
N ARG A 440 -1.22 0.07 -10.55
CA ARG A 440 -2.69 0.09 -10.55
C ARG A 440 -3.28 0.19 -11.95
N VAL A 441 -2.74 1.09 -12.76
CA VAL A 441 -3.22 1.29 -14.13
C VAL A 441 -2.87 0.09 -15.01
N GLN A 442 -1.67 -0.49 -14.89
CA GLN A 442 -1.31 -1.67 -15.65
C GLN A 442 -2.19 -2.88 -15.30
N HIS A 443 -2.50 -3.09 -14.02
CA HIS A 443 -3.45 -4.13 -13.61
C HIS A 443 -4.79 -4.01 -14.35
N MET A 444 -5.34 -2.79 -14.43
CA MET A 444 -6.71 -2.60 -14.91
C MET A 444 -6.81 -2.41 -16.43
N PHE A 445 -5.75 -1.92 -17.10
CA PHE A 445 -5.81 -1.53 -18.52
C PHE A 445 -4.96 -2.38 -19.46
N TRP A 446 -4.28 -3.42 -18.96
CA TRP A 446 -3.47 -4.31 -19.80
C TRP A 446 -4.27 -4.95 -20.92
N ARG A 447 -5.56 -5.22 -20.68
CA ARG A 447 -6.51 -5.76 -21.66
C ARG A 447 -6.56 -4.99 -22.99
N TYR A 448 -6.21 -3.72 -22.98
CA TYR A 448 -6.21 -2.88 -24.17
C TYR A 448 -4.90 -2.92 -24.96
N LEU A 449 -3.84 -3.50 -24.40
CA LEU A 449 -2.57 -3.73 -25.11
C LEU A 449 -2.62 -4.97 -26.03
N GLU A 450 -3.56 -5.88 -25.79
CA GLU A 450 -3.64 -7.18 -26.44
C GLU A 450 -4.92 -7.33 -27.27
N ASP A 451 -4.77 -7.90 -28.46
CA ASP A 451 -5.88 -8.04 -29.41
C ASP A 451 -6.97 -8.98 -28.91
N ASP A 452 -6.57 -10.08 -28.27
CA ASP A 452 -7.45 -11.22 -27.95
C ASP A 452 -7.70 -11.39 -26.44
N HIS A 453 -7.43 -10.34 -25.64
CA HIS A 453 -7.66 -10.45 -24.20
C HIS A 453 -9.15 -10.65 -23.88
N PRO A 454 -9.54 -11.68 -23.07
CA PRO A 454 -10.94 -12.01 -22.79
C PRO A 454 -11.76 -10.84 -22.25
N ALA A 455 -11.17 -10.01 -21.39
CA ALA A 455 -11.82 -8.83 -20.80
C ALA A 455 -12.02 -7.65 -21.76
N ALA A 456 -11.49 -7.70 -22.99
CA ALA A 456 -11.63 -6.64 -23.99
C ALA A 456 -12.25 -7.12 -25.31
N ARG A 457 -12.80 -8.33 -25.36
CA ARG A 457 -13.40 -8.91 -26.60
C ARG A 457 -14.50 -8.05 -27.20
N ASN A 458 -15.25 -7.33 -26.35
CA ASN A 458 -16.38 -6.49 -26.77
C ASN A 458 -15.97 -5.05 -27.11
N VAL A 459 -14.68 -4.69 -26.99
CA VAL A 459 -14.20 -3.33 -27.28
C VAL A 459 -13.43 -3.36 -28.62
N PRO A 460 -13.94 -2.68 -29.68
CA PRO A 460 -13.25 -2.58 -30.98
C PRO A 460 -11.82 -2.04 -30.80
N LYS A 461 -10.88 -2.57 -31.62
CA LYS A 461 -9.45 -2.22 -31.47
C LYS A 461 -9.17 -0.72 -31.66
N ASP A 462 -9.87 -0.09 -32.59
CA ASP A 462 -9.80 1.33 -32.89
C ASP A 462 -10.39 2.24 -31.78
N GLN A 463 -11.16 1.67 -30.88
CA GLN A 463 -11.74 2.37 -29.73
C GLN A 463 -10.99 2.11 -28.42
N ARG A 464 -9.93 1.30 -28.43
CA ARG A 464 -9.16 0.99 -27.21
C ARG A 464 -8.28 2.17 -26.81
N PRO A 465 -8.39 2.65 -25.56
CA PRO A 465 -7.62 3.78 -25.09
C PRO A 465 -6.13 3.43 -24.92
N ARG A 466 -5.23 4.37 -25.19
CA ARG A 466 -3.77 4.22 -25.02
C ARG A 466 -3.30 4.53 -23.60
N VAL A 467 -4.07 4.16 -22.59
CA VAL A 467 -3.89 4.54 -21.17
C VAL A 467 -2.49 4.24 -20.64
N ILE A 468 -1.94 3.06 -20.98
CA ILE A 468 -0.62 2.66 -20.46
C ILE A 468 0.49 3.49 -21.11
N GLU A 469 0.44 3.77 -22.42
CA GLU A 469 1.42 4.62 -23.07
C GLU A 469 1.37 6.06 -22.54
N ASP A 470 0.18 6.61 -22.34
CA ASP A 470 -0.03 7.94 -21.76
C ASP A 470 0.49 8.02 -20.34
N LEU A 471 0.30 6.96 -19.54
CA LEU A 471 0.85 6.84 -18.21
C LEU A 471 2.39 6.88 -18.22
N TYR A 472 3.03 6.09 -19.08
CA TYR A 472 4.49 6.08 -19.20
C TYR A 472 5.03 7.44 -19.63
N SER A 473 4.34 8.13 -20.54
CA SER A 473 4.69 9.50 -20.95
C SER A 473 4.58 10.50 -19.80
N ARG A 474 3.58 10.32 -18.93
CA ARG A 474 3.45 11.12 -17.69
C ARG A 474 4.61 10.86 -16.72
N MET A 475 5.01 9.60 -16.53
CA MET A 475 6.16 9.25 -15.70
C MET A 475 7.46 9.82 -16.27
N ASP A 476 7.64 9.75 -17.59
CA ASP A 476 8.81 10.33 -18.27
C ASP A 476 8.88 11.85 -18.07
N ALA A 477 7.74 12.55 -18.18
CA ALA A 477 7.67 13.99 -17.93
C ALA A 477 8.00 14.33 -16.45
N LEU A 478 7.56 13.53 -15.50
CA LEU A 478 7.92 13.66 -14.09
C LEU A 478 9.43 13.51 -13.88
N ILE A 479 10.05 12.48 -14.49
CA ILE A 479 11.50 12.26 -14.45
C ILE A 479 12.24 13.47 -15.01
N GLY A 480 11.80 14.02 -16.14
CA GLY A 480 12.39 15.23 -16.73
C GLY A 480 12.36 16.43 -15.81
N ARG A 481 11.23 16.65 -15.10
CA ARG A 481 11.13 17.71 -14.08
C ARG A 481 12.07 17.48 -12.88
N VAL A 482 12.23 16.25 -12.44
CA VAL A 482 13.18 15.90 -11.37
C VAL A 482 14.62 16.12 -11.83
N MET A 483 14.99 15.69 -13.04
CA MET A 483 16.32 15.92 -13.62
C MET A 483 16.70 17.39 -13.69
N ASN A 484 15.71 18.29 -13.90
CA ASN A 484 15.93 19.74 -13.91
C ASN A 484 16.12 20.35 -12.51
N GLN A 485 15.87 19.60 -11.42
CA GLN A 485 15.99 20.06 -10.03
C GLN A 485 17.17 19.41 -9.27
N ILE A 486 17.93 18.59 -9.94
CA ILE A 486 19.13 17.95 -9.37
C ILE A 486 20.38 18.41 -10.12
N ASP A 487 21.50 18.38 -9.41
CA ASP A 487 22.82 18.67 -9.98
C ASP A 487 23.54 17.38 -10.43
N ASP A 488 24.68 17.53 -11.12
CA ASP A 488 25.49 16.40 -11.62
C ASP A 488 26.11 15.55 -10.49
N HIS A 489 26.13 16.07 -9.25
CA HIS A 489 26.61 15.35 -8.07
C HIS A 489 25.51 14.60 -7.33
N THR A 490 24.27 14.69 -7.80
CA THR A 490 23.14 13.98 -7.24
C THR A 490 22.95 12.65 -7.98
N LEU A 491 22.93 11.56 -7.25
CA LEU A 491 22.55 10.26 -7.81
C LEU A 491 21.03 10.25 -8.03
N LEU A 492 20.60 10.00 -9.26
CA LEU A 492 19.22 9.67 -9.58
C LEU A 492 19.10 8.18 -9.91
N LEU A 493 18.24 7.49 -9.18
CA LEU A 493 17.80 6.13 -9.51
C LEU A 493 16.30 6.14 -9.83
N VAL A 494 15.94 5.59 -10.97
CA VAL A 494 14.54 5.24 -11.31
C VAL A 494 14.45 3.72 -11.27
N VAL A 495 13.62 3.20 -10.38
CA VAL A 495 13.53 1.76 -10.14
C VAL A 495 12.08 1.30 -10.15
N SER A 496 11.83 0.07 -10.60
CA SER A 496 10.61 -0.66 -10.27
C SER A 496 10.96 -1.96 -9.57
N ASP A 497 10.06 -2.41 -8.75
CA ASP A 497 10.22 -3.64 -7.96
C ASP A 497 9.99 -4.90 -8.79
N HIS A 498 9.16 -4.83 -9.83
CA HIS A 498 8.90 -5.84 -10.84
C HIS A 498 8.43 -5.21 -12.15
N GLY A 499 8.26 -6.01 -13.20
CA GLY A 499 7.57 -5.68 -14.44
C GLY A 499 6.16 -6.23 -14.47
N PHE A 500 5.58 -6.39 -15.66
CA PHE A 500 4.19 -6.83 -15.85
C PHE A 500 4.05 -7.83 -17.01
N LYS A 501 3.00 -8.64 -16.96
CA LYS A 501 2.54 -9.52 -18.04
C LYS A 501 1.01 -9.55 -18.08
N SER A 502 0.49 -10.10 -19.17
CA SER A 502 -0.94 -10.36 -19.34
C SER A 502 -1.49 -11.30 -18.26
N PHE A 503 -2.72 -11.06 -17.87
CA PHE A 503 -3.53 -11.98 -17.06
C PHE A 503 -4.83 -12.28 -17.80
N ALA A 504 -4.77 -13.17 -18.79
CA ALA A 504 -5.91 -13.58 -19.60
C ALA A 504 -6.60 -14.85 -19.10
N ARG A 505 -5.88 -15.70 -18.34
CA ARG A 505 -6.36 -17.01 -17.87
C ARG A 505 -6.08 -17.22 -16.39
N CYS A 506 -7.10 -17.58 -15.65
CA CYS A 506 -7.04 -18.00 -14.24
C CYS A 506 -6.57 -19.45 -14.11
N VAL A 507 -5.75 -19.72 -13.08
CA VAL A 507 -5.34 -21.07 -12.70
C VAL A 507 -5.83 -21.39 -11.29
N ASN A 508 -6.67 -22.41 -11.16
CA ASN A 508 -7.20 -22.91 -9.88
C ASN A 508 -6.31 -24.05 -9.38
N VAL A 509 -5.23 -23.75 -8.69
CA VAL A 509 -4.26 -24.76 -8.25
C VAL A 509 -4.86 -25.69 -7.20
N ASN A 510 -5.75 -25.21 -6.32
CA ASN A 510 -6.45 -26.07 -5.37
C ASN A 510 -7.37 -27.10 -6.07
N ALA A 511 -7.99 -26.73 -7.20
CA ALA A 511 -8.73 -27.70 -8.03
C ALA A 511 -7.79 -28.79 -8.59
N TRP A 512 -6.61 -28.38 -9.09
CA TRP A 512 -5.61 -29.32 -9.57
C TRP A 512 -5.11 -30.26 -8.44
N LEU A 513 -4.80 -29.69 -7.25
CA LEU A 513 -4.40 -30.48 -6.08
C LEU A 513 -5.47 -31.47 -5.66
N HIS A 514 -6.74 -31.05 -5.70
CA HIS A 514 -7.87 -31.93 -5.40
C HIS A 514 -8.00 -33.10 -6.42
N GLN A 515 -7.97 -32.79 -7.70
CA GLN A 515 -8.08 -33.80 -8.77
C GLN A 515 -6.91 -34.77 -8.80
N ASN A 516 -5.73 -34.36 -8.29
CA ASN A 516 -4.54 -35.22 -8.21
C ASN A 516 -4.31 -35.83 -6.83
N GLY A 517 -5.30 -35.76 -5.92
CA GLY A 517 -5.28 -36.49 -4.63
C GLY A 517 -4.38 -35.87 -3.55
N TYR A 518 -3.94 -34.61 -3.69
CA TYR A 518 -3.18 -33.89 -2.67
C TYR A 518 -4.07 -33.09 -1.69
N LEU A 519 -5.26 -32.69 -2.15
CA LEU A 519 -6.24 -31.98 -1.34
C LEU A 519 -7.54 -32.79 -1.33
N ALA A 520 -8.09 -33.01 -0.14
CA ALA A 520 -9.34 -33.76 0.03
C ALA A 520 -10.45 -32.80 0.49
N LEU A 521 -11.67 -33.05 -0.03
CA LEU A 521 -12.88 -32.41 0.45
C LEU A 521 -13.65 -33.32 1.40
N LYS A 522 -14.48 -32.75 2.25
CA LYS A 522 -15.44 -33.46 3.10
C LYS A 522 -16.39 -34.30 2.24
N ALA A 523 -16.97 -35.37 2.83
CA ALA A 523 -17.85 -36.28 2.11
C ALA A 523 -18.97 -35.55 1.37
N ASN A 524 -19.27 -35.97 0.12
CA ASN A 524 -20.31 -35.45 -0.75
C ASN A 524 -20.09 -33.98 -1.21
N ARG A 525 -18.85 -33.48 -1.16
CA ARG A 525 -18.48 -32.16 -1.71
C ARG A 525 -17.62 -32.34 -2.96
N THR A 526 -17.89 -31.55 -3.99
CA THR A 526 -17.12 -31.47 -5.24
C THR A 526 -16.37 -30.12 -5.36
N GLU A 527 -16.78 -29.14 -4.55
CA GLU A 527 -16.21 -27.80 -4.43
C GLU A 527 -16.17 -27.39 -2.96
N SER A 528 -15.37 -26.40 -2.61
CA SER A 528 -15.36 -25.82 -1.26
C SER A 528 -15.91 -24.39 -1.27
N GLY A 529 -16.35 -23.90 -0.09
CA GLY A 529 -16.48 -22.48 0.17
C GLY A 529 -15.12 -21.78 0.26
N ASP A 530 -15.16 -20.46 0.49
CA ASP A 530 -13.96 -19.67 0.73
C ASP A 530 -13.24 -20.14 2.02
N TRP A 531 -11.94 -19.82 2.11
CA TRP A 531 -11.13 -20.08 3.29
C TRP A 531 -11.15 -21.55 3.74
N PHE A 532 -11.13 -22.47 2.77
CA PHE A 532 -11.06 -23.92 3.00
C PHE A 532 -12.25 -24.53 3.78
N GLU A 533 -13.44 -23.90 3.73
CA GLU A 533 -14.60 -24.29 4.56
C GLU A 533 -14.94 -25.78 4.52
N ASP A 534 -14.82 -26.42 3.35
CA ASP A 534 -15.15 -27.83 3.13
C ASP A 534 -13.93 -28.74 2.95
N VAL A 535 -12.71 -28.30 3.28
CA VAL A 535 -11.50 -29.10 3.19
C VAL A 535 -11.43 -30.10 4.34
N ASP A 536 -11.07 -31.35 4.01
CA ASP A 536 -10.74 -32.42 4.97
C ASP A 536 -9.23 -32.46 5.21
N TRP A 537 -8.79 -31.74 6.26
CA TRP A 537 -7.37 -31.66 6.60
C TRP A 537 -6.73 -32.97 6.99
N SER A 538 -7.50 -33.96 7.51
CA SER A 538 -6.99 -35.26 7.88
C SER A 538 -6.54 -36.10 6.67
N ARG A 539 -6.88 -35.68 5.46
CA ARG A 539 -6.56 -36.32 4.18
C ARG A 539 -5.87 -35.40 3.18
N THR A 540 -5.62 -34.12 3.57
CA THR A 540 -5.00 -33.11 2.70
C THR A 540 -3.50 -33.05 2.95
N ARG A 541 -2.68 -33.30 1.89
CA ARG A 541 -1.21 -33.26 1.93
C ARG A 541 -0.64 -31.89 1.55
N ALA A 542 -1.31 -31.19 0.64
CA ALA A 542 -0.87 -29.85 0.15
C ALA A 542 -2.07 -28.96 -0.19
N TYR A 543 -1.87 -27.65 -0.10
CA TYR A 543 -2.88 -26.64 -0.40
C TYR A 543 -2.22 -25.33 -0.87
N THR A 544 -2.98 -24.46 -1.55
CA THR A 544 -2.52 -23.11 -1.92
C THR A 544 -3.38 -22.05 -1.27
N MET A 545 -2.75 -20.95 -0.88
CA MET A 545 -3.38 -19.73 -0.40
C MET A 545 -2.48 -18.55 -0.78
N GLY A 546 -3.08 -17.41 -1.06
CA GLY A 546 -2.34 -16.26 -1.59
C GLY A 546 -2.02 -16.45 -3.08
N LEU A 547 -1.03 -15.70 -3.57
CA LEU A 547 -0.84 -15.50 -5.01
C LEU A 547 0.03 -16.58 -5.67
N ASN A 548 1.09 -17.03 -5.00
CA ASN A 548 2.07 -17.95 -5.61
C ASN A 548 2.44 -19.14 -4.72
N GLY A 549 2.02 -19.17 -3.44
CA GLY A 549 2.50 -20.12 -2.46
C GLY A 549 1.78 -21.47 -2.49
N VAL A 550 2.54 -22.59 -2.44
CA VAL A 550 2.04 -23.93 -2.12
C VAL A 550 2.58 -24.32 -0.75
N TYR A 551 1.71 -24.83 0.08
CA TYR A 551 2.01 -25.24 1.45
C TYR A 551 1.77 -26.74 1.60
N LEU A 552 2.71 -27.46 2.23
CA LEU A 552 2.49 -28.81 2.69
C LEU A 552 1.77 -28.78 4.04
N ASN A 553 0.86 -29.69 4.25
CA ASN A 553 0.21 -29.89 5.55
C ASN A 553 1.11 -30.74 6.44
N LEU A 554 2.19 -30.10 6.98
CA LEU A 554 3.27 -30.78 7.71
C LEU A 554 2.88 -31.12 9.14
N LYS A 555 3.16 -32.37 9.53
CA LYS A 555 2.99 -32.80 10.91
C LYS A 555 3.96 -32.09 11.83
N GLY A 556 3.41 -31.45 12.89
CA GLY A 556 4.19 -30.65 13.84
C GLY A 556 4.32 -29.16 13.47
N ARG A 557 3.96 -28.75 12.25
CA ARG A 557 3.86 -27.35 11.83
C ARG A 557 2.41 -26.90 11.74
N GLU A 558 1.60 -27.54 10.92
CA GLU A 558 0.17 -27.30 10.83
C GLU A 558 -0.59 -28.10 11.89
N ARG A 559 -1.69 -27.55 12.39
CA ARG A 559 -2.51 -28.17 13.46
C ARG A 559 -2.96 -29.60 13.14
N GLU A 560 -3.42 -29.82 11.91
CA GLU A 560 -3.89 -31.12 11.41
C GLU A 560 -2.94 -31.67 10.35
N GLY A 561 -1.63 -31.41 10.50
CA GLY A 561 -0.61 -31.83 9.57
C GLY A 561 -0.49 -33.33 9.50
N ILE A 562 -0.44 -33.88 8.26
CA ILE A 562 -0.35 -35.33 7.99
C ILE A 562 0.93 -35.75 7.27
N VAL A 563 1.60 -34.81 6.58
CA VAL A 563 2.89 -35.11 5.90
C VAL A 563 4.00 -35.10 6.94
N PHE A 564 4.72 -36.19 7.08
CA PHE A 564 5.85 -36.24 8.01
C PHE A 564 7.03 -35.40 7.49
N PRO A 565 7.84 -34.80 8.36
CA PRO A 565 8.98 -33.97 7.95
C PRO A 565 9.96 -34.70 7.01
N GLU A 566 10.20 -35.98 7.24
CA GLU A 566 11.05 -36.83 6.42
C GLU A 566 10.48 -37.11 5.01
N GLU A 567 9.16 -36.99 4.82
CA GLU A 567 8.47 -37.17 3.53
C GLU A 567 8.41 -35.84 2.74
N SER A 568 8.59 -34.69 3.42
CA SER A 568 8.41 -33.37 2.86
C SER A 568 9.15 -33.16 1.55
N ARG A 569 10.43 -33.57 1.49
CA ARG A 569 11.26 -33.47 0.29
C ARG A 569 10.70 -34.25 -0.89
N ALA A 570 10.23 -35.46 -0.63
CA ALA A 570 9.67 -36.32 -1.68
C ALA A 570 8.35 -35.74 -2.22
N VAL A 571 7.49 -35.23 -1.34
CA VAL A 571 6.22 -34.58 -1.71
C VAL A 571 6.47 -33.30 -2.51
N LYS A 572 7.44 -32.46 -2.10
CA LYS A 572 7.82 -31.29 -2.87
C LYS A 572 8.30 -31.62 -4.27
N GLU A 573 9.17 -32.64 -4.40
CA GLU A 573 9.69 -33.05 -5.71
C GLU A 573 8.61 -33.66 -6.60
N GLU A 574 7.68 -34.45 -6.02
CA GLU A 574 6.51 -34.97 -6.73
C GLU A 574 5.63 -33.82 -7.26
N LEU A 575 5.30 -32.81 -6.43
CA LEU A 575 4.53 -31.65 -6.83
C LEU A 575 5.25 -30.85 -7.91
N ARG A 576 6.56 -30.59 -7.74
CA ARG A 576 7.37 -29.89 -8.75
C ARG A 576 7.31 -30.58 -10.09
N SER A 577 7.57 -31.88 -10.13
CA SER A 577 7.62 -32.67 -11.38
C SER A 577 6.29 -32.67 -12.13
N LYS A 578 5.16 -32.55 -11.43
CA LYS A 578 3.81 -32.57 -12.02
C LYS A 578 3.29 -31.17 -12.38
N LEU A 579 3.68 -30.15 -11.62
CA LEU A 579 3.23 -28.77 -11.83
C LEU A 579 4.13 -28.00 -12.81
N ASP A 580 5.45 -28.26 -12.81
CA ASP A 580 6.37 -27.61 -13.75
C ASP A 580 6.08 -28.10 -15.18
N GLY A 581 5.80 -27.15 -16.07
CA GLY A 581 5.38 -27.45 -17.45
C GLY A 581 3.87 -27.75 -17.58
N LEU A 582 3.04 -27.57 -16.53
CA LEU A 582 1.59 -27.77 -16.62
C LEU A 582 0.99 -26.95 -17.77
N THR A 583 0.30 -27.64 -18.68
CA THR A 583 -0.26 -27.07 -19.90
C THR A 583 -1.78 -26.91 -19.79
N ASP A 584 -2.31 -25.78 -20.20
CA ASP A 584 -3.74 -25.55 -20.36
C ASP A 584 -4.25 -26.25 -21.62
N SER A 585 -5.08 -27.25 -21.45
CA SER A 585 -5.62 -28.05 -22.57
C SER A 585 -6.47 -27.25 -23.55
N ALA A 586 -7.08 -26.15 -23.12
CA ALA A 586 -7.92 -25.31 -23.97
C ALA A 586 -7.10 -24.44 -24.96
N THR A 587 -5.87 -24.06 -24.55
CA THR A 587 -5.02 -23.16 -25.32
C THR A 587 -3.76 -23.81 -25.89
N GLY A 588 -3.38 -24.98 -25.38
CA GLY A 588 -2.11 -25.65 -25.67
C GLY A 588 -0.87 -24.95 -25.10
N ARG A 589 -1.05 -23.88 -24.28
CA ARG A 589 0.06 -23.08 -23.72
C ARG A 589 0.45 -23.59 -22.33
N THR A 590 1.74 -23.46 -22.00
CA THR A 590 2.26 -23.78 -20.67
C THR A 590 1.78 -22.71 -19.68
N ALA A 591 1.00 -23.12 -18.69
CA ALA A 591 0.42 -22.26 -17.67
C ALA A 591 1.37 -22.05 -16.46
N ILE A 592 2.22 -23.04 -16.15
CA ILE A 592 3.23 -22.98 -15.08
C ILE A 592 4.60 -23.22 -15.70
N THR A 593 5.48 -22.22 -15.65
CA THR A 593 6.81 -22.24 -16.28
C THR A 593 7.96 -22.47 -15.32
N GLY A 594 7.64 -22.63 -14.04
CA GLY A 594 8.59 -22.98 -13.01
C GLY A 594 7.94 -23.21 -11.66
N VAL A 595 8.50 -24.13 -10.89
CA VAL A 595 8.13 -24.36 -9.49
C VAL A 595 9.39 -24.33 -8.64
N PHE A 596 9.47 -23.37 -7.74
CA PHE A 596 10.69 -23.05 -6.97
C PHE A 596 10.58 -23.59 -5.55
N ASP A 597 11.60 -24.34 -5.11
CA ASP A 597 11.71 -24.83 -3.74
C ASP A 597 12.18 -23.70 -2.82
N CYS A 598 11.39 -23.39 -1.79
CA CYS A 598 11.69 -22.29 -0.87
C CYS A 598 12.89 -22.58 0.04
N ASP A 599 13.19 -23.86 0.35
CA ASP A 599 14.39 -24.23 1.12
C ASP A 599 15.68 -23.87 0.36
N ALA A 600 15.64 -23.91 -0.97
CA ALA A 600 16.76 -23.50 -1.81
C ALA A 600 16.78 -22.00 -2.09
N THR A 601 15.65 -21.33 -1.95
CA THR A 601 15.47 -19.90 -2.32
C THR A 601 15.72 -18.95 -1.16
N TYR A 602 15.36 -19.36 0.07
CA TYR A 602 15.39 -18.49 1.23
C TYR A 602 16.36 -18.97 2.30
N THR A 603 16.97 -18.03 2.99
CA THR A 603 17.81 -18.26 4.16
C THR A 603 17.46 -17.26 5.24
N GLY A 604 17.49 -17.69 6.50
CA GLY A 604 17.28 -16.78 7.62
C GLY A 604 16.32 -17.31 8.67
N PRO A 605 16.11 -16.53 9.74
CA PRO A 605 15.36 -16.99 10.92
C PRO A 605 13.86 -17.14 10.70
N TYR A 606 13.33 -16.69 9.56
CA TYR A 606 11.91 -16.75 9.23
C TYR A 606 11.64 -17.64 8.02
N ALA A 607 12.63 -18.42 7.54
CA ALA A 607 12.46 -19.30 6.38
C ALA A 607 11.33 -20.33 6.58
N ASP A 608 11.12 -20.80 7.81
CA ASP A 608 10.05 -21.74 8.15
C ASP A 608 8.63 -21.17 8.01
N ASN A 609 8.49 -19.82 7.93
CA ASN A 609 7.21 -19.17 7.67
C ASN A 609 6.85 -19.10 6.17
N ALA A 610 7.81 -19.40 5.30
CA ALA A 610 7.63 -19.39 3.87
C ALA A 610 6.60 -20.43 3.41
N PRO A 611 6.01 -20.30 2.20
CA PRO A 611 5.45 -21.43 1.50
C PRO A 611 6.53 -22.51 1.26
N ASP A 612 6.14 -23.74 1.04
CA ASP A 612 7.08 -24.83 0.73
C ASP A 612 7.57 -24.74 -0.72
N LEU A 613 6.67 -24.33 -1.63
CA LEU A 613 6.99 -24.09 -3.05
C LEU A 613 6.36 -22.77 -3.51
N ILE A 614 7.00 -22.15 -4.52
CA ILE A 614 6.44 -20.98 -5.25
C ILE A 614 6.14 -21.40 -6.67
N ILE A 615 4.93 -21.08 -7.14
CA ILE A 615 4.52 -21.29 -8.52
C ILE A 615 4.88 -20.06 -9.34
N GLY A 616 5.62 -20.28 -10.43
CA GLY A 616 5.86 -19.32 -11.50
C GLY A 616 4.89 -19.55 -12.65
N TYR A 617 3.85 -18.75 -12.73
CA TYR A 617 2.88 -18.81 -13.83
C TYR A 617 3.49 -18.26 -15.12
N GLY A 618 3.09 -18.81 -16.25
CA GLY A 618 3.48 -18.34 -17.57
C GLY A 618 2.80 -17.02 -17.97
N ASN A 619 3.33 -16.35 -18.99
CA ASN A 619 2.69 -15.15 -19.52
C ASN A 619 1.25 -15.44 -19.97
N GLY A 620 0.31 -14.65 -19.50
CA GLY A 620 -1.14 -14.81 -19.72
C GLY A 620 -1.85 -15.60 -18.60
N TYR A 621 -1.13 -16.17 -17.64
CA TYR A 621 -1.66 -16.97 -16.55
C TYR A 621 -1.34 -16.39 -15.18
N ARG A 622 -2.23 -16.63 -14.22
CA ARG A 622 -2.05 -16.27 -12.81
C ARG A 622 -3.00 -17.10 -11.94
N ALA A 623 -2.73 -17.21 -10.65
CA ALA A 623 -3.69 -17.77 -9.69
C ALA A 623 -5.06 -17.11 -9.83
N SER A 624 -6.12 -17.90 -9.85
CA SER A 624 -7.50 -17.38 -9.82
C SER A 624 -7.79 -16.68 -8.49
N TRP A 625 -8.79 -15.81 -8.49
CA TRP A 625 -9.27 -15.18 -7.26
C TRP A 625 -9.77 -16.23 -6.25
N ASP A 626 -10.42 -17.31 -6.73
CA ASP A 626 -10.91 -18.40 -5.91
C ASP A 626 -9.75 -19.15 -5.25
N SER A 627 -8.69 -19.45 -6.00
CA SER A 627 -7.49 -20.13 -5.46
C SER A 627 -6.77 -19.26 -4.40
N VAL A 628 -6.71 -17.94 -4.59
CA VAL A 628 -6.13 -16.99 -3.61
C VAL A 628 -6.86 -17.08 -2.27
N LEU A 629 -8.18 -17.24 -2.30
CA LEU A 629 -9.04 -17.39 -1.11
C LEU A 629 -9.07 -18.81 -0.54
N GLY A 630 -8.26 -19.73 -1.08
CA GLY A 630 -8.24 -21.11 -0.62
C GLY A 630 -9.44 -21.96 -1.05
N LYS A 631 -10.23 -21.47 -2.01
CA LYS A 631 -11.38 -22.20 -2.54
C LYS A 631 -10.93 -23.33 -3.46
N VAL A 632 -11.70 -24.41 -3.48
CA VAL A 632 -11.55 -25.53 -4.42
C VAL A 632 -12.71 -25.49 -5.41
N THR A 633 -12.41 -25.31 -6.68
CA THR A 633 -13.36 -25.29 -7.79
C THR A 633 -13.29 -26.58 -8.60
N THR A 634 -14.22 -26.80 -9.52
CA THR A 634 -14.19 -27.98 -10.42
C THR A 634 -13.24 -27.79 -11.61
N GLN A 635 -13.02 -26.53 -12.05
CA GLN A 635 -12.18 -26.23 -13.23
C GLN A 635 -10.80 -25.75 -12.80
N ILE A 636 -9.76 -26.25 -13.47
CA ILE A 636 -8.37 -25.82 -13.25
C ILE A 636 -8.10 -24.51 -13.97
N PHE A 637 -8.64 -24.32 -15.17
CA PHE A 637 -8.39 -23.15 -16.02
C PHE A 637 -9.70 -22.46 -16.39
N GLU A 638 -9.70 -21.13 -16.36
CA GLU A 638 -10.83 -20.29 -16.72
C GLU A 638 -10.36 -19.00 -17.42
N ASP A 639 -11.20 -18.41 -18.29
CA ASP A 639 -10.94 -17.09 -18.88
C ASP A 639 -11.04 -16.01 -17.78
N ASN A 640 -10.10 -15.07 -17.78
CA ASN A 640 -10.20 -13.88 -16.97
C ASN A 640 -10.97 -12.79 -17.74
N VAL A 641 -12.21 -12.56 -17.36
CA VAL A 641 -13.09 -11.55 -17.95
C VAL A 641 -13.20 -10.25 -17.13
N LYS A 642 -12.46 -10.16 -16.02
CA LYS A 642 -12.45 -8.99 -15.14
C LYS A 642 -11.57 -7.87 -15.72
N ALA A 643 -11.82 -6.62 -15.29
CA ALA A 643 -10.99 -5.47 -15.64
C ALA A 643 -9.54 -5.63 -15.19
N TRP A 644 -9.28 -6.33 -14.08
CA TRP A 644 -7.93 -6.70 -13.65
C TRP A 644 -7.32 -7.71 -14.65
N SER A 645 -6.55 -7.21 -15.59
CA SER A 645 -6.15 -7.89 -16.83
C SER A 645 -4.65 -8.01 -17.05
N GLY A 646 -3.85 -7.26 -16.32
CA GLY A 646 -2.40 -7.40 -16.22
C GLY A 646 -2.00 -7.83 -14.82
N ASP A 647 -0.90 -8.56 -14.70
CA ASP A 647 -0.38 -8.97 -13.39
C ASP A 647 1.13 -9.23 -13.43
N HIS A 648 1.73 -9.25 -12.26
CA HIS A 648 3.13 -9.54 -12.04
C HIS A 648 3.36 -10.80 -11.18
N CYS A 649 2.29 -11.37 -10.59
CA CYS A 649 2.35 -12.58 -9.78
C CYS A 649 2.52 -13.83 -10.66
N VAL A 650 3.54 -13.80 -11.50
CA VAL A 650 3.92 -14.82 -12.50
C VAL A 650 5.32 -15.36 -12.19
N ASP A 651 5.94 -16.06 -13.12
CA ASP A 651 7.33 -16.47 -12.99
C ASP A 651 8.24 -15.22 -12.84
N PRO A 652 9.01 -15.10 -11.76
CA PRO A 652 9.85 -13.92 -11.50
C PRO A 652 10.85 -13.60 -12.63
N ARG A 653 11.23 -14.60 -13.43
CA ARG A 653 12.14 -14.45 -14.56
C ARG A 653 11.51 -13.68 -15.73
N LEU A 654 10.17 -13.64 -15.79
CA LEU A 654 9.41 -12.95 -16.85
C LEU A 654 9.15 -11.49 -16.54
N VAL A 655 9.23 -11.09 -15.26
CA VAL A 655 8.83 -9.75 -14.79
C VAL A 655 9.96 -9.05 -14.00
N PRO A 656 11.18 -8.94 -14.53
CA PRO A 656 12.17 -8.07 -13.91
C PRO A 656 11.66 -6.63 -13.90
N GLY A 657 12.06 -5.83 -12.90
CA GLY A 657 11.80 -4.41 -12.88
C GLY A 657 12.74 -3.61 -13.78
N VAL A 658 12.66 -2.28 -13.70
CA VAL A 658 13.58 -1.34 -14.38
C VAL A 658 14.60 -0.78 -13.41
N LEU A 659 15.79 -0.48 -13.93
CA LEU A 659 16.81 0.34 -13.29
C LEU A 659 17.32 1.36 -14.31
N PHE A 660 17.01 2.64 -14.08
CA PHE A 660 17.66 3.75 -14.77
C PHE A 660 18.48 4.57 -13.76
N SER A 661 19.58 5.12 -14.23
CA SER A 661 20.42 6.02 -13.44
C SER A 661 21.05 7.07 -14.35
N ASN A 662 21.31 8.26 -13.79
CA ASN A 662 22.11 9.30 -14.45
C ASN A 662 23.62 8.99 -14.43
N HIS A 663 24.06 7.97 -13.69
CA HIS A 663 25.45 7.48 -13.67
C HIS A 663 25.56 6.11 -14.31
N LYS A 664 26.77 5.76 -14.78
CA LYS A 664 27.04 4.40 -15.29
C LYS A 664 27.17 3.41 -14.14
N ILE A 665 26.39 2.34 -14.20
CA ILE A 665 26.42 1.22 -13.25
C ILE A 665 27.10 0.04 -13.94
N GLY A 666 28.17 -0.48 -13.34
CA GLY A 666 28.99 -1.57 -13.88
C GLY A 666 28.37 -2.96 -13.73
N GLU A 667 27.32 -3.12 -12.91
CA GLU A 667 26.64 -4.41 -12.71
C GLU A 667 25.77 -4.75 -13.92
N GLU A 668 26.00 -5.91 -14.54
CA GLU A 668 25.23 -6.36 -15.70
C GLU A 668 23.87 -6.94 -15.34
N LYS A 669 23.75 -7.58 -14.17
CA LYS A 669 22.55 -8.26 -13.69
C LYS A 669 22.14 -7.76 -12.30
N PRO A 670 21.82 -6.46 -12.16
CA PRO A 670 21.47 -5.88 -10.87
C PRO A 670 20.19 -6.53 -10.31
N ALA A 671 20.10 -6.60 -8.98
CA ALA A 671 18.94 -7.09 -8.29
C ALA A 671 18.40 -6.03 -7.31
N ILE A 672 17.13 -6.08 -7.01
CA ILE A 672 16.50 -5.13 -6.09
C ILE A 672 17.11 -5.18 -4.68
N VAL A 673 17.60 -6.33 -4.25
CA VAL A 673 18.30 -6.55 -2.97
C VAL A 673 19.60 -5.74 -2.86
N ASP A 674 20.19 -5.34 -3.99
CA ASP A 674 21.46 -4.63 -4.07
C ASP A 674 21.34 -3.12 -3.84
N VAL A 675 20.12 -2.58 -3.89
CA VAL A 675 19.88 -1.12 -3.75
C VAL A 675 20.31 -0.63 -2.36
N ALA A 676 19.87 -1.30 -1.30
CA ALA A 676 20.19 -0.91 0.08
C ALA A 676 21.71 -0.84 0.34
N PRO A 677 22.53 -1.90 0.09
CA PRO A 677 23.96 -1.85 0.30
C PRO A 677 24.66 -0.86 -0.65
N THR A 678 24.15 -0.63 -1.85
CA THR A 678 24.67 0.37 -2.79
C THR A 678 24.54 1.78 -2.21
N ILE A 679 23.37 2.15 -1.73
CA ILE A 679 23.13 3.47 -1.13
C ILE A 679 23.98 3.65 0.13
N LEU A 680 24.05 2.64 1.01
CA LEU A 680 24.90 2.70 2.21
C LEU A 680 26.37 2.94 1.85
N LYS A 681 26.92 2.20 0.89
CA LYS A 681 28.30 2.35 0.42
C LYS A 681 28.56 3.73 -0.16
N LEU A 682 27.66 4.26 -0.98
CA LEU A 682 27.79 5.57 -1.62
C LEU A 682 27.80 6.71 -0.61
N PHE A 683 27.04 6.58 0.48
CA PHE A 683 27.12 7.50 1.61
C PHE A 683 28.28 7.21 2.58
N GLY A 684 29.20 6.29 2.24
CA GLY A 684 30.39 6.00 3.03
C GLY A 684 30.15 5.20 4.30
N LEU A 685 29.01 4.51 4.40
CA LEU A 685 28.65 3.69 5.56
C LEU A 685 29.09 2.23 5.37
N ALA A 686 29.44 1.59 6.48
CA ALA A 686 29.67 0.16 6.51
C ALA A 686 28.36 -0.60 6.24
N ILE A 687 28.43 -1.59 5.37
CA ILE A 687 27.30 -2.47 5.07
C ILE A 687 27.20 -3.50 6.22
N PRO A 688 26.05 -3.59 6.91
CA PRO A 688 25.84 -4.63 7.92
C PRO A 688 26.02 -6.04 7.36
N SER A 689 26.68 -6.92 8.09
CA SER A 689 27.03 -8.28 7.62
C SER A 689 25.84 -9.19 7.34
N TYR A 690 24.66 -8.87 7.85
CA TYR A 690 23.43 -9.65 7.62
C TYR A 690 22.74 -9.31 6.27
N ILE A 691 23.16 -8.22 5.59
CA ILE A 691 22.63 -7.85 4.27
C ILE A 691 23.10 -8.86 3.22
N ASP A 692 22.17 -9.33 2.39
CA ASP A 692 22.45 -10.31 1.33
C ASP A 692 22.88 -9.66 0.02
N GLY A 693 22.39 -8.46 -0.24
CA GLY A 693 22.69 -7.70 -1.46
C GLY A 693 24.16 -7.27 -1.54
N LYS A 694 24.61 -7.06 -2.76
CA LYS A 694 25.98 -6.60 -3.07
C LYS A 694 25.95 -5.18 -3.65
N PRO A 695 26.80 -4.27 -3.17
CA PRO A 695 26.77 -2.90 -3.67
C PRO A 695 27.29 -2.82 -5.09
N TRP A 696 26.57 -2.14 -5.95
CA TRP A 696 27.01 -1.85 -7.32
C TRP A 696 28.26 -0.97 -7.35
N THR A 697 28.96 -1.04 -8.47
CA THR A 697 30.04 -0.10 -8.79
C THR A 697 29.46 0.98 -9.70
N LEU A 698 29.61 2.24 -9.30
CA LEU A 698 29.17 3.39 -10.07
C LEU A 698 30.38 4.22 -10.49
N ALA A 699 30.37 4.70 -11.74
CA ALA A 699 31.25 5.78 -12.19
C ALA A 699 30.58 7.11 -11.81
N ILE A 700 31.06 7.72 -10.71
CA ILE A 700 30.55 8.97 -10.14
C ILE A 700 31.57 10.07 -10.45
#